data_1ec148d5d01217c7fc603568c855d8d2
#
_entry.id   1ec148d5d01217c7fc603568c855d8d2
#
_cell.length_a   1.000
_cell.length_b   1.000
_cell.length_c   1.000
_cell.angle_alpha   90.00
_cell.angle_beta   90.00
_cell.angle_gamma   90.00
#
_symmetry.space_group_name_H-M   'P 1'
#
loop_
_entity.id
_entity.type
_entity.pdbx_description
1 polymer ?
#
loop_
_entity_poly.entity_id
_entity_poly.type
_entity_poly.pdbx_seq_one_letter_code
_entity_poly.pdbx_strand_id
1 'polypeptide(L)'
;MPRIKDSSKQDLKLRINIVDVIARVATPRRAGGSRFKALCPFHQEKTPSFHFDADKGFYKCFGCGKAGDIFTFVQETEGLTFTESMEALAQRFGIALEYEEGGGGPSREERSLRQELFDLHEAATDHLHQTLKGPGQHAEWMRAYWTEKRRFPMELADEFKIGLADPTGSGLGAALMRKKFSEAAIRQCGLFYLYDDAMLTLGALRPRFRGRLMIPIRDHQGRVTAFTARQTDLTPKDDNSYEAKYVNSPETPIFSKSNLLFNLDRARSHVGEGKPFVMVEGQLDALRCWSIGLKTAIAPQGTSITEGQLMLMRRYQTQLECFFDSDSAGQKAALRLLPLALKTGIEVRFLTLEGAGKVDPDLLFLEKGLAGYEEVKRGSFGGMQFMRRYVLPEAGQATAERTQQAVRSIYEVVASAESELLRKTLLGEIAPALGALQITPDVFERDFARFLATGGRAAAGPAAGAAPMAGANVNSSSSSGAFRSASADSSEPDSGTDASPADDADSPEHHLLFLLLHFVELGKPLAAALPHDWIEARRPSGTLLNRFLAEFAEDQWPGRDQLDSLLETDAERALVTSLLFESPKIEDPFKVALEGITHLRARALTPRLHQIDLALAQASTDNTIDPGALLKERSTLQRLLRSPLALAPGAA
;
A
#
# COMPACT_ATOMS: atom_id res chain seq x y z
N MET A 1 -11.56 -7.14 -9.60
CA MET A 1 -12.51 -7.71 -8.60
C MET A 1 -13.49 -8.61 -9.32
N PRO A 2 -13.85 -9.76 -8.77
CA PRO A 2 -14.84 -10.64 -9.38
C PRO A 2 -16.18 -9.93 -9.50
N ARG A 3 -16.81 -10.03 -10.64
CA ARG A 3 -18.11 -9.44 -10.88
C ARG A 3 -19.20 -10.39 -10.37
N ILE A 4 -20.06 -9.89 -9.48
CA ILE A 4 -21.20 -10.65 -8.98
C ILE A 4 -22.25 -10.72 -10.10
N LYS A 5 -22.80 -11.90 -10.36
CA LYS A 5 -23.84 -12.08 -11.38
C LYS A 5 -25.07 -11.20 -11.08
N ASP A 6 -25.68 -10.66 -12.12
CA ASP A 6 -26.92 -9.87 -11.97
C ASP A 6 -28.07 -10.68 -11.35
N SER A 7 -28.10 -12.01 -11.53
CA SER A 7 -29.03 -12.91 -10.84
C SER A 7 -28.91 -12.82 -9.32
N SER A 8 -27.69 -12.82 -8.77
CA SER A 8 -27.47 -12.69 -7.32
C SER A 8 -27.89 -11.32 -6.78
N LYS A 9 -27.69 -10.25 -7.56
CA LYS A 9 -28.19 -8.93 -7.22
C LYS A 9 -29.71 -8.88 -7.13
N GLN A 10 -30.40 -9.52 -8.08
CA GLN A 10 -31.85 -9.62 -8.06
C GLN A 10 -32.34 -10.48 -6.90
N ASP A 11 -31.66 -11.60 -6.62
CA ASP A 11 -32.00 -12.49 -5.53
C ASP A 11 -31.87 -11.80 -4.15
N LEU A 12 -30.84 -10.99 -3.96
CA LEU A 12 -30.69 -10.14 -2.76
C LEU A 12 -31.86 -9.16 -2.63
N LYS A 13 -32.26 -8.46 -3.72
CA LYS A 13 -33.39 -7.51 -3.69
C LYS A 13 -34.71 -8.18 -3.41
N LEU A 14 -34.90 -9.41 -3.87
CA LEU A 14 -36.16 -10.15 -3.68
C LEU A 14 -36.28 -10.73 -2.26
N ARG A 15 -35.16 -11.17 -1.66
CA ARG A 15 -35.18 -11.88 -0.37
C ARG A 15 -34.95 -10.94 0.83
N ILE A 16 -34.37 -9.78 0.64
CA ILE A 16 -34.04 -8.86 1.73
C ILE A 16 -35.06 -7.74 1.76
N ASN A 17 -35.79 -7.66 2.88
CA ASN A 17 -36.69 -6.54 3.12
C ASN A 17 -35.89 -5.29 3.54
N ILE A 18 -36.10 -4.16 2.87
CA ILE A 18 -35.44 -2.88 3.19
C ILE A 18 -35.69 -2.43 4.64
N VAL A 19 -36.84 -2.81 5.21
CA VAL A 19 -37.19 -2.49 6.60
C VAL A 19 -36.20 -3.14 7.57
N ASP A 20 -35.81 -4.39 7.33
CA ASP A 20 -34.90 -5.14 8.18
C ASP A 20 -33.46 -4.57 8.10
N VAL A 21 -33.09 -4.03 6.93
CA VAL A 21 -31.80 -3.36 6.74
C VAL A 21 -31.78 -2.04 7.50
N ILE A 22 -32.83 -1.21 7.34
CA ILE A 22 -32.94 0.10 7.99
C ILE A 22 -33.11 -0.01 9.50
N ALA A 23 -33.82 -1.02 9.99
CA ALA A 23 -34.07 -1.22 11.42
C ALA A 23 -32.78 -1.35 12.27
N ARG A 24 -31.65 -1.62 11.65
CA ARG A 24 -30.34 -1.71 12.34
C ARG A 24 -29.76 -0.36 12.74
N VAL A 25 -30.13 0.71 12.03
CA VAL A 25 -29.57 2.06 12.23
C VAL A 25 -30.62 3.12 12.55
N ALA A 26 -31.88 2.85 12.27
CA ALA A 26 -32.99 3.76 12.56
C ALA A 26 -34.21 2.96 13.04
N THR A 27 -35.10 3.59 13.80
CA THR A 27 -36.33 2.94 14.33
C THR A 27 -37.47 3.14 13.34
N PRO A 28 -37.94 2.10 12.60
CA PRO A 28 -39.03 2.21 11.67
C PRO A 28 -40.37 2.48 12.37
N ARG A 29 -41.17 3.41 11.83
CA ARG A 29 -42.56 3.63 12.23
C ARG A 29 -43.46 3.48 11.03
N ARG A 30 -44.55 2.71 11.11
CA ARG A 30 -45.51 2.56 10.03
C ARG A 30 -46.15 3.88 9.64
N ALA A 31 -46.24 4.13 8.34
CA ALA A 31 -46.83 5.34 7.75
C ALA A 31 -48.05 5.04 6.84
N GLY A 32 -48.53 3.77 6.83
CA GLY A 32 -49.66 3.26 6.06
C GLY A 32 -49.27 2.30 4.96
N GLY A 33 -49.94 1.14 4.85
CA GLY A 33 -49.64 0.07 3.89
C GLY A 33 -48.24 -0.46 4.08
N SER A 34 -47.46 -0.58 2.97
CA SER A 34 -46.07 -0.98 2.94
C SER A 34 -45.07 0.13 3.29
N ARG A 35 -45.55 1.33 3.58
CA ARG A 35 -44.71 2.51 3.83
C ARG A 35 -44.34 2.66 5.28
N PHE A 36 -43.09 3.04 5.51
CA PHE A 36 -42.52 3.32 6.82
C PHE A 36 -41.81 4.68 6.79
N LYS A 37 -41.62 5.26 8.00
CA LYS A 37 -40.81 6.46 8.19
C LYS A 37 -39.94 6.32 9.44
N ALA A 38 -38.80 7.00 9.45
CA ALA A 38 -37.87 7.06 10.55
C ALA A 38 -37.18 8.43 10.61
N LEU A 39 -36.42 8.68 11.68
CA LEU A 39 -35.42 9.75 11.66
C LEU A 39 -34.32 9.35 10.69
N CYS A 40 -33.81 10.30 9.91
CA CYS A 40 -32.83 10.05 8.89
C CYS A 40 -31.47 9.67 9.49
N PRO A 41 -30.83 8.58 9.05
CA PRO A 41 -29.49 8.23 9.51
C PRO A 41 -28.38 9.07 8.85
N PHE A 42 -28.71 9.87 7.82
CA PHE A 42 -27.75 10.62 7.02
C PHE A 42 -27.63 12.10 7.42
N HIS A 43 -28.58 12.64 8.20
CA HIS A 43 -28.54 14.00 8.74
C HIS A 43 -29.30 14.09 10.07
N GLN A 44 -28.96 15.07 10.84
CA GLN A 44 -29.64 15.31 12.14
C GLN A 44 -30.99 15.99 11.94
N GLU A 45 -32.06 15.37 12.45
CA GLU A 45 -33.42 15.92 12.43
C GLU A 45 -34.20 15.53 13.67
N LYS A 46 -35.22 16.31 14.00
CA LYS A 46 -36.15 16.03 15.13
C LYS A 46 -37.45 15.40 14.68
N THR A 47 -37.84 15.60 13.42
CA THR A 47 -39.09 15.09 12.83
C THR A 47 -38.76 14.10 11.71
N PRO A 48 -39.39 12.90 11.71
CA PRO A 48 -39.08 11.88 10.70
C PRO A 48 -39.38 12.34 9.30
N SER A 49 -38.34 12.54 8.48
CA SER A 49 -38.41 12.85 7.04
C SER A 49 -37.89 11.71 6.13
N PHE A 50 -37.35 10.66 6.73
CA PHE A 50 -36.83 9.49 6.02
C PHE A 50 -37.94 8.47 5.79
N HIS A 51 -38.38 8.32 4.53
CA HIS A 51 -39.45 7.43 4.11
C HIS A 51 -38.91 6.24 3.34
N PHE A 52 -39.50 5.06 3.51
CA PHE A 52 -39.15 3.87 2.77
C PHE A 52 -40.36 2.95 2.60
N ASP A 53 -40.34 2.15 1.54
CA ASP A 53 -41.43 1.29 1.13
C ASP A 53 -40.96 -0.16 1.07
N ALA A 54 -41.55 -1.04 1.87
CA ALA A 54 -41.18 -2.44 2.00
C ALA A 54 -41.38 -3.22 0.69
N ASP A 55 -42.46 -2.93 -0.06
CA ASP A 55 -42.78 -3.65 -1.31
C ASP A 55 -41.93 -3.17 -2.48
N LYS A 56 -41.59 -1.88 -2.50
CA LYS A 56 -40.77 -1.28 -3.55
C LYS A 56 -39.26 -1.44 -3.30
N GLY A 57 -38.84 -1.77 -2.08
CA GLY A 57 -37.43 -1.90 -1.70
C GLY A 57 -36.60 -0.61 -1.86
N PHE A 58 -37.25 0.56 -1.67
CA PHE A 58 -36.66 1.86 -1.94
C PHE A 58 -36.90 2.84 -0.79
N TYR A 59 -35.93 3.75 -0.55
CA TYR A 59 -36.05 4.83 0.43
C TYR A 59 -35.85 6.21 -0.21
N LYS A 60 -36.40 7.23 0.43
CA LYS A 60 -36.17 8.65 0.14
C LYS A 60 -36.26 9.48 1.42
N CYS A 61 -35.27 10.30 1.67
CA CYS A 61 -35.30 11.33 2.70
C CYS A 61 -35.78 12.66 2.10
N PHE A 62 -36.85 13.23 2.62
CA PHE A 62 -37.37 14.52 2.18
C PHE A 62 -36.63 15.70 2.84
N GLY A 63 -35.79 15.46 3.86
CA GLY A 63 -34.97 16.48 4.49
C GLY A 63 -33.65 16.72 3.75
N CYS A 64 -32.85 15.67 3.51
CA CYS A 64 -31.53 15.79 2.85
C CYS A 64 -31.52 15.33 1.39
N GLY A 65 -32.65 14.89 0.83
CA GLY A 65 -32.76 14.47 -0.57
C GLY A 65 -32.19 13.09 -0.92
N LYS A 66 -31.46 12.41 -0.01
CA LYS A 66 -30.88 11.09 -0.26
C LYS A 66 -31.97 10.05 -0.55
N ALA A 67 -31.73 9.23 -1.57
CA ALA A 67 -32.65 8.19 -2.02
C ALA A 67 -31.89 7.00 -2.60
N GLY A 68 -32.45 5.79 -2.51
CA GLY A 68 -31.83 4.60 -3.07
C GLY A 68 -32.49 3.30 -2.64
N ASP A 69 -31.87 2.18 -2.97
CA ASP A 69 -32.27 0.82 -2.61
C ASP A 69 -31.46 0.28 -1.41
N ILE A 70 -31.62 -1.01 -1.10
CA ILE A 70 -30.88 -1.67 0.01
C ILE A 70 -29.36 -1.57 -0.15
N PHE A 71 -28.84 -1.61 -1.39
CA PHE A 71 -27.40 -1.52 -1.63
C PHE A 71 -26.90 -0.11 -1.39
N THR A 72 -27.59 0.89 -1.99
CA THR A 72 -27.26 2.30 -1.78
C THR A 72 -27.35 2.67 -0.30
N PHE A 73 -28.34 2.14 0.43
CA PHE A 73 -28.47 2.38 1.85
C PHE A 73 -27.24 1.88 2.64
N VAL A 74 -26.82 0.63 2.38
CA VAL A 74 -25.66 0.03 3.06
C VAL A 74 -24.35 0.72 2.63
N GLN A 75 -24.21 1.09 1.33
CA GLN A 75 -23.09 1.88 0.86
C GLN A 75 -22.95 3.20 1.64
N GLU A 76 -24.04 3.93 1.78
CA GLU A 76 -24.08 5.26 2.42
C GLU A 76 -23.92 5.19 3.95
N THR A 77 -24.49 4.18 4.61
CA THR A 77 -24.43 4.06 6.08
C THR A 77 -23.14 3.42 6.58
N GLU A 78 -22.53 2.54 5.77
CA GLU A 78 -21.36 1.77 6.19
C GLU A 78 -20.11 2.13 5.38
N GLY A 79 -20.23 3.03 4.39
CA GLY A 79 -19.11 3.48 3.55
C GLY A 79 -18.54 2.37 2.69
N LEU A 80 -19.37 1.46 2.20
CA LEU A 80 -18.97 0.32 1.38
C LEU A 80 -19.07 0.64 -0.12
N THR A 81 -18.27 -0.04 -0.93
CA THR A 81 -18.48 -0.07 -2.37
C THR A 81 -19.74 -0.89 -2.70
N PHE A 82 -20.22 -0.80 -3.93
CA PHE A 82 -21.38 -1.57 -4.37
C PHE A 82 -21.20 -3.08 -4.19
N THR A 83 -20.05 -3.62 -4.58
CA THR A 83 -19.71 -5.03 -4.41
C THR A 83 -19.64 -5.43 -2.94
N GLU A 84 -18.97 -4.64 -2.11
CA GLU A 84 -18.90 -4.86 -0.66
C GLU A 84 -20.27 -4.79 0.02
N SER A 85 -21.18 -3.91 -0.44
CA SER A 85 -22.56 -3.83 0.09
C SER A 85 -23.37 -5.08 -0.25
N MET A 86 -23.20 -5.65 -1.44
CA MET A 86 -23.83 -6.93 -1.81
C MET A 86 -23.29 -8.09 -0.96
N GLU A 87 -21.98 -8.17 -0.77
CA GLU A 87 -21.33 -9.19 0.07
C GLU A 87 -21.76 -9.09 1.53
N ALA A 88 -21.81 -7.87 2.08
CA ALA A 88 -22.27 -7.61 3.44
C ALA A 88 -23.74 -8.02 3.66
N LEU A 89 -24.61 -7.67 2.71
CA LEU A 89 -26.01 -8.07 2.75
C LEU A 89 -26.18 -9.59 2.60
N ALA A 90 -25.47 -10.20 1.65
CA ALA A 90 -25.50 -11.64 1.43
C ALA A 90 -25.07 -12.42 2.69
N GLN A 91 -24.00 -11.98 3.33
CA GLN A 91 -23.52 -12.58 4.58
C GLN A 91 -24.53 -12.41 5.72
N ARG A 92 -25.11 -11.22 5.88
CA ARG A 92 -26.06 -10.91 6.96
C ARG A 92 -27.37 -11.69 6.89
N PHE A 93 -27.82 -11.96 5.66
CA PHE A 93 -29.09 -12.63 5.42
C PHE A 93 -28.93 -14.08 4.97
N GLY A 94 -27.69 -14.63 4.97
CA GLY A 94 -27.40 -16.03 4.63
C GLY A 94 -27.69 -16.38 3.18
N ILE A 95 -27.54 -15.43 2.24
CA ILE A 95 -27.81 -15.61 0.81
C ILE A 95 -26.50 -15.88 0.08
N ALA A 96 -26.42 -16.96 -0.70
CA ALA A 96 -25.23 -17.28 -1.49
C ALA A 96 -25.13 -16.36 -2.72
N LEU A 97 -23.93 -15.81 -2.97
CA LEU A 97 -23.66 -15.02 -4.17
C LEU A 97 -23.04 -15.89 -5.26
N GLU A 98 -23.50 -15.71 -6.48
CA GLU A 98 -22.87 -16.27 -7.67
C GLU A 98 -22.05 -15.18 -8.40
N TYR A 99 -20.90 -15.61 -8.93
CA TYR A 99 -19.98 -14.72 -9.65
C TYR A 99 -19.88 -15.14 -11.11
N GLU A 100 -19.59 -14.18 -12.00
CA GLU A 100 -19.43 -14.46 -13.44
C GLU A 100 -18.20 -15.38 -13.66
N GLU A 101 -18.37 -16.41 -14.49
CA GLU A 101 -17.28 -17.30 -14.91
C GLU A 101 -16.33 -16.51 -15.83
N GLY A 102 -15.04 -16.40 -15.45
CA GLY A 102 -14.01 -15.74 -16.26
C GLY A 102 -13.43 -14.46 -15.69
N GLY A 103 -14.01 -13.87 -14.67
CA GLY A 103 -13.36 -12.83 -13.86
C GLY A 103 -12.63 -13.50 -12.71
N GLY A 104 -11.28 -13.39 -12.61
CA GLY A 104 -10.43 -14.02 -11.60
C GLY A 104 -10.80 -13.70 -10.14
N GLY A 105 -11.98 -14.14 -9.73
CA GLY A 105 -12.46 -14.08 -8.36
C GLY A 105 -12.06 -15.33 -7.57
N PRO A 106 -12.01 -15.24 -6.23
CA PRO A 106 -11.67 -16.36 -5.38
C PRO A 106 -12.67 -17.52 -5.61
N SER A 107 -12.16 -18.74 -5.68
CA SER A 107 -12.95 -19.97 -5.79
C SER A 107 -13.91 -20.11 -4.58
N ARG A 108 -14.89 -21.03 -4.68
CA ARG A 108 -15.76 -21.34 -3.53
C ARG A 108 -14.94 -21.82 -2.32
N GLU A 109 -13.87 -22.54 -2.56
CA GLU A 109 -12.96 -23.05 -1.52
C GLU A 109 -12.15 -21.91 -0.91
N GLU A 110 -11.61 -20.98 -1.72
CA GLU A 110 -10.90 -19.78 -1.23
C GLU A 110 -11.81 -18.86 -0.42
N ARG A 111 -13.08 -18.72 -0.80
CA ARG A 111 -14.05 -17.93 -0.01
C ARG A 111 -14.37 -18.61 1.31
N SER A 112 -14.53 -19.94 1.30
CA SER A 112 -14.72 -20.72 2.52
C SER A 112 -13.51 -20.59 3.45
N LEU A 113 -12.30 -20.69 2.92
CA LEU A 113 -11.07 -20.52 3.67
C LEU A 113 -10.93 -19.09 4.24
N ARG A 114 -11.25 -18.05 3.45
CA ARG A 114 -11.22 -16.67 3.97
C ARG A 114 -12.20 -16.46 5.12
N GLN A 115 -13.41 -17.00 5.03
CA GLN A 115 -14.38 -16.92 6.14
C GLN A 115 -13.85 -17.66 7.36
N GLU A 116 -13.32 -18.85 7.19
CA GLU A 116 -12.74 -19.63 8.27
C GLU A 116 -11.55 -18.92 8.94
N LEU A 117 -10.71 -18.22 8.15
CA LEU A 117 -9.62 -17.40 8.67
C LEU A 117 -10.14 -16.23 9.54
N PHE A 118 -11.24 -15.56 9.17
CA PHE A 118 -11.84 -14.55 10.03
C PHE A 118 -12.34 -15.14 11.35
N ASP A 119 -13.04 -16.27 11.30
CA ASP A 119 -13.54 -16.95 12.49
C ASP A 119 -12.39 -17.44 13.40
N LEU A 120 -11.29 -17.89 12.79
CA LEU A 120 -10.08 -18.28 13.50
C LEU A 120 -9.42 -17.08 14.21
N HIS A 121 -9.32 -15.92 13.53
CA HIS A 121 -8.71 -14.72 14.12
C HIS A 121 -9.58 -14.13 15.25
N GLU A 122 -10.90 -14.16 15.13
CA GLU A 122 -11.78 -13.79 16.26
C GLU A 122 -11.62 -14.77 17.44
N ALA A 123 -11.54 -16.09 17.17
CA ALA A 123 -11.28 -17.07 18.21
C ALA A 123 -9.91 -16.90 18.88
N ALA A 124 -8.89 -16.56 18.10
CA ALA A 124 -7.55 -16.22 18.62
C ALA A 124 -7.58 -14.95 19.47
N THR A 125 -8.31 -13.93 19.02
CA THR A 125 -8.49 -12.67 19.75
C THR A 125 -9.13 -12.90 21.12
N ASP A 126 -10.22 -13.66 21.15
CA ASP A 126 -10.90 -13.98 22.41
C ASP A 126 -9.99 -14.77 23.36
N HIS A 127 -9.23 -15.75 22.85
CA HIS A 127 -8.29 -16.53 23.65
C HIS A 127 -7.19 -15.64 24.25
N LEU A 128 -6.56 -14.78 23.43
CA LEU A 128 -5.49 -13.89 23.88
C LEU A 128 -5.99 -12.85 24.87
N HIS A 129 -7.21 -12.32 24.67
CA HIS A 129 -7.85 -11.40 25.60
C HIS A 129 -8.21 -12.09 26.93
N GLN A 130 -8.76 -13.30 26.88
CA GLN A 130 -9.03 -14.09 28.09
C GLN A 130 -7.73 -14.43 28.83
N THR A 131 -6.64 -14.70 28.12
CA THR A 131 -5.31 -14.92 28.74
C THR A 131 -4.87 -13.68 29.50
N LEU A 132 -5.06 -12.48 28.97
CA LEU A 132 -4.76 -11.22 29.67
C LEU A 132 -5.63 -11.04 30.93
N LYS A 133 -6.91 -11.41 30.87
CA LYS A 133 -7.87 -11.27 31.99
C LYS A 133 -7.81 -12.43 32.99
N GLY A 134 -7.18 -13.51 32.60
CA GLY A 134 -7.08 -14.73 33.41
C GLY A 134 -6.22 -14.57 34.66
N PRO A 135 -6.22 -15.60 35.51
CA PRO A 135 -5.31 -15.68 36.63
C PRO A 135 -3.87 -16.01 36.18
N GLY A 136 -2.90 -15.72 37.02
CA GLY A 136 -1.50 -16.10 36.84
C GLY A 136 -0.56 -14.90 36.70
N GLN A 137 0.68 -15.15 37.09
CA GLN A 137 1.71 -14.12 37.21
C GLN A 137 1.96 -13.32 35.91
N HIS A 138 1.98 -13.98 34.76
CA HIS A 138 2.17 -13.29 33.48
C HIS A 138 1.00 -12.36 33.13
N ALA A 139 -0.23 -12.80 33.41
CA ALA A 139 -1.42 -11.98 33.18
C ALA A 139 -1.46 -10.78 34.13
N GLU A 140 -1.14 -10.98 35.40
CA GLU A 140 -1.05 -9.90 36.40
C GLU A 140 0.01 -8.88 36.01
N TRP A 141 1.20 -9.35 35.61
CA TRP A 141 2.28 -8.50 35.14
C TRP A 141 1.86 -7.69 33.90
N MET A 142 1.20 -8.32 32.93
CA MET A 142 0.78 -7.64 31.71
C MET A 142 -0.33 -6.62 31.97
N ARG A 143 -1.25 -6.89 32.90
CA ARG A 143 -2.26 -5.90 33.35
C ARG A 143 -1.60 -4.71 34.02
N ALA A 144 -0.64 -4.93 34.93
CA ALA A 144 0.14 -3.86 35.56
C ALA A 144 0.94 -3.06 34.50
N TYR A 145 1.57 -3.74 33.53
CA TYR A 145 2.23 -3.07 32.39
C TYR A 145 1.24 -2.16 31.65
N TRP A 146 0.03 -2.64 31.36
CA TRP A 146 -1.00 -1.87 30.66
C TRP A 146 -1.48 -0.68 31.47
N THR A 147 -1.83 -0.89 32.74
CA THR A 147 -2.45 0.14 33.57
C THR A 147 -1.47 1.11 34.21
N GLU A 148 -0.29 0.64 34.64
CA GLU A 148 0.67 1.45 35.39
C GLU A 148 1.76 2.03 34.49
N LYS A 149 2.41 1.17 33.65
CA LYS A 149 3.50 1.62 32.78
C LYS A 149 2.98 2.35 31.55
N ARG A 150 1.91 1.83 30.91
CA ARG A 150 1.29 2.45 29.72
C ARG A 150 0.17 3.43 30.08
N ARG A 151 -0.34 3.40 31.29
CA ARG A 151 -1.41 4.27 31.80
C ARG A 151 -2.66 4.24 30.94
N PHE A 152 -3.08 3.05 30.50
CA PHE A 152 -4.34 2.82 29.82
C PHE A 152 -5.35 2.17 30.78
N PRO A 153 -6.63 2.53 30.74
CA PRO A 153 -7.66 1.87 31.54
C PRO A 153 -7.95 0.46 31.01
N MET A 154 -8.37 -0.46 31.88
CA MET A 154 -8.71 -1.83 31.49
C MET A 154 -9.93 -1.89 30.56
N GLU A 155 -10.84 -0.93 30.69
CA GLU A 155 -12.01 -0.78 29.80
C GLU A 155 -11.58 -0.60 28.33
N LEU A 156 -10.47 0.10 28.08
CA LEU A 156 -9.89 0.22 26.74
C LEU A 156 -9.36 -1.12 26.24
N ALA A 157 -8.74 -1.92 27.12
CA ALA A 157 -8.31 -3.26 26.77
C ALA A 157 -9.49 -4.18 26.43
N ASP A 158 -10.60 -4.04 27.14
CA ASP A 158 -11.84 -4.78 26.85
C ASP A 158 -12.46 -4.32 25.52
N GLU A 159 -12.52 -3.01 25.27
CA GLU A 159 -13.09 -2.42 24.05
C GLU A 159 -12.31 -2.86 22.79
N PHE A 160 -10.99 -2.83 22.84
CA PHE A 160 -10.11 -3.18 21.71
C PHE A 160 -9.70 -4.65 21.71
N LYS A 161 -10.14 -5.45 22.70
CA LYS A 161 -9.75 -6.86 22.84
C LYS A 161 -8.23 -7.05 22.91
N ILE A 162 -7.55 -6.14 23.62
CA ILE A 162 -6.11 -6.27 23.86
C ILE A 162 -5.84 -7.59 24.58
N GLY A 163 -4.78 -8.29 24.18
CA GLY A 163 -4.48 -9.63 24.65
C GLY A 163 -3.05 -9.82 25.14
N LEU A 164 -2.80 -11.00 25.68
CA LEU A 164 -1.49 -11.51 26.05
C LEU A 164 -1.17 -12.77 25.27
N ALA A 165 -0.08 -12.77 24.51
CA ALA A 165 0.54 -13.99 24.05
C ALA A 165 1.40 -14.56 25.19
N ASP A 166 0.98 -15.67 25.77
CA ASP A 166 1.69 -16.32 26.88
C ASP A 166 3.14 -16.62 26.50
N PRO A 167 4.14 -16.41 27.39
CA PRO A 167 5.55 -16.68 27.09
C PRO A 167 5.86 -18.11 26.64
N THR A 168 5.07 -19.12 27.10
CA THR A 168 5.23 -20.51 26.67
C THR A 168 4.69 -20.72 25.25
N GLY A 169 3.70 -19.92 24.82
CA GLY A 169 3.05 -19.98 23.51
C GLY A 169 2.15 -21.19 23.28
N SER A 170 2.03 -22.11 24.23
CA SER A 170 1.34 -23.38 24.04
C SER A 170 -0.20 -23.28 24.02
N GLY A 171 -0.77 -22.29 24.68
CA GLY A 171 -2.22 -22.19 24.92
C GLY A 171 -3.03 -21.91 23.66
N LEU A 172 -2.55 -21.00 22.80
CA LEU A 172 -3.26 -20.59 21.59
C LEU A 172 -3.44 -21.74 20.60
N GLY A 173 -2.37 -22.51 20.31
CA GLY A 173 -2.44 -23.65 19.42
C GLY A 173 -3.45 -24.70 19.90
N ALA A 174 -3.41 -25.04 21.19
CA ALA A 174 -4.37 -25.97 21.79
C ALA A 174 -5.82 -25.45 21.73
N ALA A 175 -6.04 -24.16 21.93
CA ALA A 175 -7.36 -23.54 21.85
C ALA A 175 -7.94 -23.59 20.43
N LEU A 176 -7.15 -23.29 19.41
CA LEU A 176 -7.58 -23.28 18.02
C LEU A 176 -7.81 -24.71 17.48
N MET A 177 -6.94 -25.68 17.82
CA MET A 177 -7.14 -27.07 17.43
C MET A 177 -8.44 -27.68 18.04
N ARG A 178 -8.81 -27.31 19.26
CA ARG A 178 -10.08 -27.73 19.85
C ARG A 178 -11.31 -27.21 19.09
N LYS A 179 -11.20 -26.05 18.42
CA LYS A 179 -12.28 -25.48 17.61
C LYS A 179 -12.42 -26.13 16.23
N LYS A 180 -11.54 -27.08 15.88
CA LYS A 180 -11.57 -27.88 14.65
C LYS A 180 -11.54 -27.07 13.35
N PHE A 181 -10.78 -25.99 13.32
CA PHE A 181 -10.47 -25.30 12.07
C PHE A 181 -9.71 -26.21 11.11
N SER A 182 -9.89 -26.00 9.81
CA SER A 182 -9.22 -26.78 8.78
C SER A 182 -7.70 -26.63 8.87
N GLU A 183 -6.97 -27.63 8.41
CA GLU A 183 -5.51 -27.56 8.32
C GLU A 183 -5.06 -26.37 7.47
N ALA A 184 -5.75 -26.09 6.35
CA ALA A 184 -5.48 -24.97 5.48
C ALA A 184 -5.60 -23.61 6.22
N ALA A 185 -6.64 -23.45 7.05
CA ALA A 185 -6.81 -22.24 7.84
C ALA A 185 -5.71 -22.07 8.91
N ILE A 186 -5.32 -23.13 9.60
CA ILE A 186 -4.25 -23.09 10.61
C ILE A 186 -2.90 -22.78 9.95
N ARG A 187 -2.59 -23.35 8.78
CA ARG A 187 -1.35 -23.08 8.05
C ARG A 187 -1.25 -21.64 7.55
N GLN A 188 -2.38 -21.07 7.10
CA GLN A 188 -2.42 -19.75 6.48
C GLN A 188 -2.80 -18.61 7.42
N CYS A 189 -3.08 -18.88 8.71
CA CYS A 189 -3.49 -17.83 9.66
C CYS A 189 -2.37 -16.86 10.06
N GLY A 190 -1.12 -17.21 9.83
CA GLY A 190 0.02 -16.36 10.21
C GLY A 190 0.29 -16.25 11.72
N LEU A 191 -0.33 -17.08 12.55
CA LEU A 191 -0.14 -17.10 14.01
C LEU A 191 0.94 -18.09 14.46
N PHE A 192 1.32 -19.02 13.59
CA PHE A 192 2.29 -20.05 13.87
C PHE A 192 3.37 -20.12 12.78
N TYR A 193 4.53 -20.60 13.16
CA TYR A 193 5.51 -21.15 12.24
C TYR A 193 5.23 -22.65 12.13
N LEU A 194 5.05 -23.13 10.91
CA LEU A 194 4.82 -24.52 10.60
C LEU A 194 5.57 -24.85 9.31
N TYR A 195 6.34 -25.93 9.30
CA TYR A 195 6.98 -26.40 8.07
C TYR A 195 5.95 -26.99 7.12
N ASP A 196 6.11 -26.79 5.83
CA ASP A 196 5.12 -27.19 4.81
C ASP A 196 4.82 -28.68 4.84
N ASP A 197 5.83 -29.54 5.07
CA ASP A 197 5.71 -31.00 5.12
C ASP A 197 5.37 -31.55 6.52
N ALA A 198 5.28 -30.71 7.55
CA ALA A 198 5.00 -31.18 8.89
C ALA A 198 3.54 -31.60 9.06
N MET A 199 3.28 -32.75 9.66
CA MET A 199 1.92 -33.12 10.10
C MET A 199 1.41 -32.07 11.09
N LEU A 200 0.15 -31.67 10.93
CA LEU A 200 -0.51 -30.75 11.83
C LEU A 200 -0.74 -31.41 13.20
N THR A 201 0.17 -31.19 14.11
CA THR A 201 0.10 -31.59 15.52
C THR A 201 0.32 -30.40 16.42
N LEU A 202 -0.13 -30.45 17.67
CA LEU A 202 0.11 -29.37 18.63
C LEU A 202 1.61 -29.10 18.83
N GLY A 203 2.44 -30.14 18.81
CA GLY A 203 3.90 -30.01 18.95
C GLY A 203 4.59 -29.39 17.74
N ALA A 204 3.98 -29.46 16.54
CA ALA A 204 4.52 -28.84 15.34
C ALA A 204 4.16 -27.34 15.24
N LEU A 205 3.13 -26.88 15.93
CA LEU A 205 2.72 -25.47 15.96
C LEU A 205 3.66 -24.64 16.81
N ARG A 206 4.61 -23.96 16.19
CA ARG A 206 5.48 -22.99 16.88
C ARG A 206 4.81 -21.62 16.87
N PRO A 207 4.46 -21.05 18.06
CA PRO A 207 3.77 -19.76 18.12
C PRO A 207 4.69 -18.66 17.60
N ARG A 208 4.13 -17.78 16.77
CA ARG A 208 4.82 -16.60 16.25
C ARG A 208 4.99 -15.51 17.30
N PHE A 209 4.08 -15.45 18.26
CA PHE A 209 4.08 -14.43 19.30
C PHE A 209 4.21 -15.08 20.68
N ARG A 210 5.20 -14.63 21.45
CA ARG A 210 5.49 -15.15 22.80
C ARG A 210 5.80 -14.00 23.74
N GLY A 211 5.14 -13.95 24.89
CA GLY A 211 5.37 -12.93 25.93
C GLY A 211 5.12 -11.50 25.46
N ARG A 212 4.22 -11.30 24.49
CA ARG A 212 3.96 -9.99 23.88
C ARG A 212 2.57 -9.48 24.19
N LEU A 213 2.44 -8.15 24.28
CA LEU A 213 1.14 -7.48 24.29
C LEU A 213 0.54 -7.54 22.89
N MET A 214 -0.66 -8.11 22.77
CA MET A 214 -1.31 -8.38 21.50
C MET A 214 -2.39 -7.33 21.22
N ILE A 215 -2.31 -6.70 20.05
CA ILE A 215 -3.25 -5.69 19.56
C ILE A 215 -3.90 -6.25 18.30
N PRO A 216 -5.20 -6.59 18.31
CA PRO A 216 -5.91 -7.05 17.12
C PRO A 216 -5.99 -5.93 16.07
N ILE A 217 -5.74 -6.30 14.82
CA ILE A 217 -5.91 -5.44 13.65
C ILE A 217 -7.20 -5.84 12.96
N ARG A 218 -8.10 -4.85 12.76
CA ARG A 218 -9.40 -5.06 12.13
C ARG A 218 -9.44 -4.42 10.76
N ASP A 219 -10.15 -5.05 9.83
CA ASP A 219 -10.49 -4.43 8.57
C ASP A 219 -11.54 -3.31 8.76
N HIS A 220 -11.84 -2.57 7.71
CA HIS A 220 -12.82 -1.48 7.76
C HIS A 220 -14.26 -1.94 8.11
N GLN A 221 -14.54 -3.25 8.07
CA GLN A 221 -15.81 -3.85 8.49
C GLN A 221 -15.79 -4.30 9.97
N GLY A 222 -14.66 -4.19 10.65
CA GLY A 222 -14.49 -4.54 12.05
C GLY A 222 -14.10 -6.01 12.31
N ARG A 223 -13.80 -6.81 11.26
CA ARG A 223 -13.37 -8.20 11.40
C ARG A 223 -11.88 -8.27 11.68
N VAL A 224 -11.45 -9.11 12.60
CA VAL A 224 -10.02 -9.28 12.89
C VAL A 224 -9.33 -10.00 11.73
N THR A 225 -8.25 -9.40 11.24
CA THR A 225 -7.47 -9.91 10.10
C THR A 225 -6.04 -10.27 10.48
N ALA A 226 -5.51 -9.68 11.55
CA ALA A 226 -4.13 -9.81 11.97
C ALA A 226 -3.91 -9.30 13.40
N PHE A 227 -2.65 -9.32 13.82
CA PHE A 227 -2.22 -8.77 15.10
C PHE A 227 -0.94 -7.95 14.95
N THR A 228 -0.84 -6.89 15.76
CA THR A 228 0.43 -6.26 16.13
C THR A 228 0.81 -6.74 17.52
N ALA A 229 2.04 -7.19 17.69
CA ALA A 229 2.58 -7.72 18.94
C ALA A 229 3.73 -6.86 19.45
N ARG A 230 3.52 -6.17 20.59
CA ARG A 230 4.55 -5.35 21.22
C ARG A 230 5.41 -6.17 22.14
N GLN A 231 6.73 -6.01 22.05
CA GLN A 231 7.70 -6.59 22.97
C GLN A 231 7.47 -6.09 24.41
N THR A 232 7.66 -6.98 25.38
CA THR A 232 7.61 -6.70 26.80
C THR A 232 8.73 -7.46 27.54
N ASP A 233 8.87 -7.23 28.83
CA ASP A 233 9.86 -7.96 29.64
C ASP A 233 9.51 -9.46 29.80
N LEU A 234 8.29 -9.87 29.41
CA LEU A 234 7.87 -11.27 29.32
C LEU A 234 8.30 -11.96 28.01
N THR A 235 8.74 -11.20 27.01
CA THR A 235 9.18 -11.77 25.73
C THR A 235 10.45 -12.61 25.95
N PRO A 236 10.42 -13.92 25.63
CA PRO A 236 11.57 -14.78 25.86
C PRO A 236 12.78 -14.38 24.99
N LYS A 237 13.98 -14.47 25.53
CA LYS A 237 15.22 -14.14 24.80
C LYS A 237 15.51 -15.09 23.63
N ASP A 238 14.95 -16.28 23.65
CA ASP A 238 15.02 -17.28 22.58
C ASP A 238 13.93 -17.09 21.50
N ASP A 239 13.13 -16.02 21.58
CA ASP A 239 12.19 -15.64 20.53
C ASP A 239 12.93 -15.13 19.30
N ASN A 240 12.63 -15.67 18.11
CA ASN A 240 13.27 -15.27 16.85
C ASN A 240 13.13 -13.77 16.53
N SER A 241 12.14 -13.11 17.11
CA SER A 241 11.85 -11.69 16.94
C SER A 241 12.18 -10.87 18.19
N TYR A 242 13.01 -11.38 19.09
CA TYR A 242 13.27 -10.75 20.39
C TYR A 242 13.68 -9.27 20.24
N GLU A 243 14.58 -8.96 19.31
CA GLU A 243 15.10 -7.60 19.08
C GLU A 243 14.04 -6.62 18.56
N ALA A 244 12.94 -7.13 17.99
CA ALA A 244 11.92 -6.29 17.39
C ALA A 244 10.94 -5.75 18.44
N LYS A 245 10.89 -4.42 18.62
CA LYS A 245 9.94 -3.72 19.49
C LYS A 245 8.49 -4.02 19.12
N TYR A 246 8.17 -4.14 17.82
CA TYR A 246 6.87 -4.53 17.29
C TYR A 246 7.04 -5.63 16.23
N VAL A 247 6.18 -6.61 16.27
CA VAL A 247 6.06 -7.67 15.25
C VAL A 247 4.61 -7.70 14.77
N ASN A 248 4.41 -7.55 13.48
CA ASN A 248 3.10 -7.70 12.85
C ASN A 248 2.92 -9.12 12.31
N SER A 249 1.67 -9.56 12.17
CA SER A 249 1.35 -10.74 11.38
C SER A 249 1.95 -10.64 9.98
N PRO A 250 2.33 -11.76 9.34
CA PRO A 250 2.71 -11.79 7.93
C PRO A 250 1.51 -11.48 7.04
N GLU A 251 1.74 -11.24 5.75
CA GLU A 251 0.67 -11.20 4.76
C GLU A 251 -0.09 -12.54 4.75
N THR A 252 -1.43 -12.47 4.65
CA THR A 252 -2.31 -13.64 4.62
C THR A 252 -3.43 -13.43 3.61
N PRO A 253 -4.24 -14.44 3.26
CA PRO A 253 -5.39 -14.23 2.38
C PRO A 253 -6.41 -13.18 2.86
N ILE A 254 -6.39 -12.81 4.15
CA ILE A 254 -7.29 -11.82 4.76
C ILE A 254 -6.57 -10.56 5.25
N PHE A 255 -5.25 -10.49 5.18
CA PHE A 255 -4.47 -9.37 5.68
C PHE A 255 -3.44 -8.88 4.66
N SER A 256 -3.52 -7.61 4.31
CA SER A 256 -2.49 -6.90 3.55
C SER A 256 -2.19 -5.57 4.24
N LYS A 257 -0.94 -5.40 4.68
CA LYS A 257 -0.47 -4.19 5.39
C LYS A 257 -0.68 -2.92 4.59
N SER A 258 -0.52 -3.01 3.28
CA SER A 258 -0.62 -1.87 2.37
C SER A 258 -2.05 -1.34 2.20
N ASN A 259 -3.07 -2.12 2.62
CA ASN A 259 -4.48 -1.80 2.39
C ASN A 259 -5.29 -1.65 3.68
N LEU A 260 -4.63 -1.56 4.82
CA LEU A 260 -5.27 -1.49 6.13
C LEU A 260 -4.75 -0.31 6.95
N LEU A 261 -5.68 0.34 7.66
CA LEU A 261 -5.40 1.36 8.66
C LEU A 261 -5.96 0.90 10.02
N PHE A 262 -5.14 0.94 11.05
CA PHE A 262 -5.58 0.63 12.41
C PHE A 262 -6.66 1.59 12.87
N ASN A 263 -7.69 1.06 13.52
CA ASN A 263 -8.83 1.79 14.07
C ASN A 263 -9.76 2.46 13.04
N LEU A 264 -9.59 2.21 11.73
CA LEU A 264 -10.45 2.80 10.72
C LEU A 264 -11.90 2.31 10.87
N ASP A 265 -12.11 1.05 11.27
CA ASP A 265 -13.42 0.44 11.50
C ASP A 265 -14.29 1.24 12.48
N ARG A 266 -13.66 1.81 13.50
CA ARG A 266 -14.33 2.63 14.52
C ARG A 266 -14.31 4.12 14.16
N ALA A 267 -13.14 4.64 13.79
CA ALA A 267 -12.92 6.06 13.54
C ALA A 267 -13.83 6.62 12.42
N ARG A 268 -14.14 5.80 11.40
CA ARG A 268 -14.97 6.19 10.25
C ARG A 268 -16.38 6.70 10.61
N SER A 269 -16.93 6.27 11.74
CA SER A 269 -18.24 6.74 12.22
C SER A 269 -18.19 8.08 12.98
N HIS A 270 -16.98 8.57 13.26
CA HIS A 270 -16.74 9.80 14.02
C HIS A 270 -16.23 10.95 13.16
N VAL A 271 -15.85 10.70 11.90
CA VAL A 271 -15.45 11.74 10.95
C VAL A 271 -16.67 12.41 10.30
N GLY A 272 -16.49 13.59 9.73
CA GLY A 272 -17.56 14.35 9.07
C GLY A 272 -17.12 15.79 8.82
N GLU A 273 -18.07 16.70 8.57
CA GLU A 273 -17.76 18.11 8.36
C GLU A 273 -17.05 18.70 9.59
N GLY A 274 -15.87 19.27 9.37
CA GLY A 274 -15.02 19.84 10.44
C GLY A 274 -14.38 18.81 11.38
N LYS A 275 -14.52 17.51 11.11
CA LYS A 275 -13.90 16.42 11.88
C LYS A 275 -13.06 15.53 10.97
N PRO A 276 -11.81 15.91 10.68
CA PRO A 276 -10.90 15.13 9.85
C PRO A 276 -10.46 13.83 10.54
N PHE A 277 -9.90 12.89 9.77
CA PHE A 277 -9.08 11.85 10.38
C PHE A 277 -7.83 12.45 11.00
N VAL A 278 -7.40 11.89 12.12
CA VAL A 278 -6.10 12.19 12.74
C VAL A 278 -5.19 10.97 12.58
N MET A 279 -4.14 11.10 11.78
CA MET A 279 -3.16 10.04 11.57
C MET A 279 -2.00 10.21 12.52
N VAL A 280 -1.71 9.15 13.27
CA VAL A 280 -0.56 9.04 14.17
C VAL A 280 0.35 7.90 13.69
N GLU A 281 1.58 7.78 14.21
CA GLU A 281 2.55 6.81 13.72
C GLU A 281 2.23 5.37 14.09
N GLY A 282 1.74 5.14 15.32
CA GLY A 282 1.60 3.80 15.86
C GLY A 282 0.22 3.48 16.43
N GLN A 283 -0.02 2.18 16.62
CA GLN A 283 -1.28 1.69 17.17
C GLN A 283 -1.51 2.16 18.61
N LEU A 284 -0.45 2.24 19.44
CA LEU A 284 -0.61 2.73 20.81
C LEU A 284 -0.93 4.22 20.87
N ASP A 285 -0.41 5.01 19.92
CA ASP A 285 -0.73 6.43 19.82
C ASP A 285 -2.19 6.64 19.42
N ALA A 286 -2.69 5.81 18.49
CA ALA A 286 -4.10 5.80 18.13
C ALA A 286 -5.00 5.38 19.31
N LEU A 287 -4.58 4.40 20.11
CA LEU A 287 -5.27 4.01 21.35
C LEU A 287 -5.23 5.14 22.39
N ARG A 288 -4.13 5.88 22.49
CA ARG A 288 -4.04 7.07 23.36
C ARG A 288 -5.02 8.14 22.90
N CYS A 289 -5.04 8.47 21.63
CA CYS A 289 -6.03 9.40 21.07
C CYS A 289 -7.46 8.95 21.40
N TRP A 290 -7.77 7.67 21.19
CA TRP A 290 -9.08 7.12 21.50
C TRP A 290 -9.44 7.25 22.97
N SER A 291 -8.49 7.00 23.89
CA SER A 291 -8.71 7.06 25.35
C SER A 291 -9.03 8.46 25.86
N ILE A 292 -8.54 9.51 25.21
CA ILE A 292 -8.81 10.91 25.56
C ILE A 292 -10.05 11.48 24.85
N GLY A 293 -10.75 10.68 24.03
CA GLY A 293 -11.95 11.12 23.30
C GLY A 293 -11.70 11.57 21.86
N LEU A 294 -10.47 11.56 21.35
CA LEU A 294 -10.15 11.85 19.95
C LEU A 294 -10.44 10.58 19.10
N LYS A 295 -11.74 10.39 18.79
CA LYS A 295 -12.26 9.17 18.19
C LYS A 295 -11.99 9.04 16.67
N THR A 296 -11.39 10.05 16.03
CA THR A 296 -11.06 10.03 14.59
C THR A 296 -9.63 9.57 14.30
N ALA A 297 -8.90 9.12 15.34
CA ALA A 297 -7.50 8.71 15.19
C ALA A 297 -7.35 7.36 14.50
N ILE A 298 -6.41 7.30 13.54
CA ILE A 298 -6.02 6.10 12.78
C ILE A 298 -4.50 5.99 12.72
N ALA A 299 -3.99 4.79 12.46
CA ALA A 299 -2.55 4.58 12.26
C ALA A 299 -2.26 3.61 11.09
N PRO A 300 -1.15 3.78 10.34
CA PRO A 300 -0.73 2.83 9.32
C PRO A 300 -0.24 1.51 9.94
N GLN A 301 -0.15 0.44 9.12
CA GLN A 301 0.32 -0.89 9.55
C GLN A 301 1.81 -1.11 9.26
N GLY A 302 2.61 -0.07 9.36
CA GLY A 302 4.04 -0.09 9.10
C GLY A 302 4.60 1.32 9.07
N THR A 303 5.86 1.46 8.68
CA THR A 303 6.56 2.75 8.67
C THR A 303 6.19 3.66 7.49
N SER A 304 5.51 3.16 6.47
CA SER A 304 5.17 3.91 5.26
C SER A 304 3.68 3.84 4.97
N ILE A 305 3.08 4.99 4.73
CA ILE A 305 1.71 5.14 4.27
C ILE A 305 1.67 4.80 2.78
N THR A 306 0.61 4.12 2.34
CA THR A 306 0.43 3.70 0.95
C THR A 306 -0.75 4.41 0.30
N GLU A 307 -0.75 4.44 -1.04
CA GLU A 307 -1.88 4.96 -1.83
C GLU A 307 -3.17 4.18 -1.54
N GLY A 308 -3.10 2.84 -1.40
CA GLY A 308 -4.24 1.99 -1.06
C GLY A 308 -4.90 2.36 0.27
N GLN A 309 -4.09 2.68 1.29
CA GLN A 309 -4.58 3.16 2.59
C GLN A 309 -5.27 4.52 2.48
N LEU A 310 -4.71 5.46 1.71
CA LEU A 310 -5.31 6.77 1.49
C LEU A 310 -6.62 6.68 0.67
N MET A 311 -6.65 5.84 -0.36
CA MET A 311 -7.87 5.57 -1.12
C MET A 311 -8.97 4.92 -0.27
N LEU A 312 -8.60 4.04 0.66
CA LEU A 312 -9.55 3.48 1.62
C LEU A 312 -10.09 4.56 2.57
N MET A 313 -9.23 5.41 3.11
CA MET A 313 -9.61 6.52 4.01
C MET A 313 -10.52 7.53 3.30
N ARG A 314 -10.20 7.88 2.04
CA ARG A 314 -10.94 8.84 1.21
C ARG A 314 -12.43 8.50 1.07
N ARG A 315 -12.82 7.22 1.18
CA ARG A 315 -14.23 6.79 1.11
C ARG A 315 -15.09 7.44 2.20
N TYR A 316 -14.47 7.85 3.31
CA TYR A 316 -15.15 8.38 4.49
C TYR A 316 -14.90 9.86 4.72
N GLN A 317 -13.66 10.32 4.44
CA GLN A 317 -13.24 11.71 4.67
C GLN A 317 -12.02 12.02 3.79
N THR A 318 -12.00 13.23 3.19
CA THR A 318 -10.89 13.72 2.37
C THR A 318 -9.92 14.62 3.13
N GLN A 319 -10.22 14.94 4.39
CA GLN A 319 -9.35 15.76 5.23
C GLN A 319 -8.59 14.88 6.22
N LEU A 320 -7.30 15.12 6.32
CA LEU A 320 -6.36 14.38 7.15
C LEU A 320 -5.49 15.34 7.96
N GLU A 321 -5.50 15.20 9.26
CA GLU A 321 -4.52 15.81 10.15
C GLU A 321 -3.46 14.77 10.52
N CYS A 322 -2.18 15.11 10.35
CA CYS A 322 -1.06 14.22 10.66
C CYS A 322 -0.34 14.71 11.91
N PHE A 323 -0.21 13.85 12.89
CA PHE A 323 0.56 14.10 14.09
C PHE A 323 1.65 13.04 14.21
N PHE A 324 2.78 13.31 13.56
CA PHE A 324 3.96 12.47 13.57
C PHE A 324 4.99 12.97 14.56
N ASP A 325 5.90 12.10 14.98
CA ASP A 325 7.03 12.46 15.82
C ASP A 325 7.82 13.61 15.18
N SER A 326 8.30 14.55 15.98
CA SER A 326 9.05 15.71 15.48
C SER A 326 10.49 15.39 15.09
N ASP A 327 10.86 14.10 14.99
CA ASP A 327 12.18 13.66 14.58
C ASP A 327 12.34 13.52 13.06
N SER A 328 13.55 13.17 12.62
CA SER A 328 13.85 13.01 11.19
C SER A 328 13.07 11.88 10.51
N ALA A 329 12.61 10.88 11.26
CA ALA A 329 11.82 9.77 10.72
C ALA A 329 10.38 10.23 10.43
N GLY A 330 9.74 10.96 11.36
CA GLY A 330 8.42 11.55 11.16
C GLY A 330 8.41 12.59 10.03
N GLN A 331 9.47 13.42 9.91
CA GLN A 331 9.61 14.35 8.79
C GLN A 331 9.70 13.63 7.44
N LYS A 332 10.46 12.52 7.35
CA LYS A 332 10.52 11.69 6.15
C LYS A 332 9.19 11.02 5.83
N ALA A 333 8.45 10.57 6.86
CA ALA A 333 7.12 10.01 6.68
C ALA A 333 6.15 11.06 6.10
N ALA A 334 6.18 12.29 6.62
CA ALA A 334 5.40 13.42 6.12
C ALA A 334 5.72 13.76 4.64
N LEU A 335 7.01 13.80 4.27
CA LEU A 335 7.44 14.04 2.89
C LEU A 335 6.95 12.97 1.92
N ARG A 336 6.96 11.69 2.33
CA ARG A 336 6.44 10.58 1.52
C ARG A 336 4.92 10.62 1.38
N LEU A 337 4.21 11.11 2.39
CA LEU A 337 2.76 11.23 2.38
C LEU A 337 2.28 12.29 1.38
N LEU A 338 2.94 13.44 1.28
CA LEU A 338 2.46 14.59 0.50
C LEU A 338 2.14 14.26 -0.97
N PRO A 339 3.04 13.64 -1.75
CA PRO A 339 2.73 13.30 -3.14
C PRO A 339 1.58 12.29 -3.25
N LEU A 340 1.48 11.33 -2.34
CA LEU A 340 0.38 10.35 -2.33
C LEU A 340 -0.95 11.02 -1.99
N ALA A 341 -0.97 11.96 -1.04
CA ALA A 341 -2.15 12.72 -0.66
C ALA A 341 -2.66 13.59 -1.81
N LEU A 342 -1.77 14.31 -2.51
CA LEU A 342 -2.12 15.11 -3.68
C LEU A 342 -2.67 14.26 -4.83
N LYS A 343 -2.04 13.12 -5.12
CA LYS A 343 -2.51 12.15 -6.11
C LYS A 343 -3.89 11.59 -5.77
N THR A 344 -4.15 11.31 -4.50
CA THR A 344 -5.42 10.75 -4.03
C THR A 344 -6.49 11.80 -3.73
N GLY A 345 -6.18 13.09 -3.86
CA GLY A 345 -7.10 14.19 -3.57
C GLY A 345 -7.45 14.33 -2.08
N ILE A 346 -6.48 14.06 -1.20
CA ILE A 346 -6.61 14.21 0.25
C ILE A 346 -5.94 15.51 0.66
N GLU A 347 -6.67 16.34 1.40
CA GLU A 347 -6.16 17.55 2.03
C GLU A 347 -5.43 17.19 3.32
N VAL A 348 -4.13 17.49 3.41
CA VAL A 348 -3.30 17.18 4.57
C VAL A 348 -2.94 18.43 5.35
N ARG A 349 -3.08 18.37 6.66
CA ARG A 349 -2.55 19.34 7.61
C ARG A 349 -1.63 18.63 8.61
N PHE A 350 -0.52 19.26 8.95
CA PHE A 350 0.44 18.76 9.92
C PHE A 350 0.20 19.45 11.27
N LEU A 351 0.02 18.65 12.31
CA LEU A 351 -0.10 19.12 13.69
C LEU A 351 1.31 19.27 14.28
N THR A 352 1.54 20.38 14.96
CA THR A 352 2.83 20.66 15.62
C THR A 352 2.65 21.55 16.85
N LEU A 353 3.56 21.39 17.79
CA LEU A 353 3.70 22.36 18.89
C LEU A 353 4.80 23.35 18.55
N GLU A 354 4.47 24.62 18.45
CA GLU A 354 5.46 25.69 18.27
C GLU A 354 6.30 25.88 19.54
N GLY A 355 7.62 25.95 19.37
CA GLY A 355 8.57 26.25 20.46
C GLY A 355 8.86 25.10 21.42
N ALA A 356 8.21 23.96 21.31
CA ALA A 356 8.54 22.77 22.07
C ALA A 356 9.64 21.96 21.36
N GLY A 357 10.58 21.42 22.13
CA GLY A 357 11.53 20.43 21.63
C GLY A 357 10.81 19.16 21.09
N LYS A 358 11.48 18.02 21.11
CA LYS A 358 10.87 16.75 20.66
C LYS A 358 9.60 16.46 21.48
N VAL A 359 8.44 16.47 20.81
CA VAL A 359 7.14 16.18 21.43
C VAL A 359 6.75 14.75 21.05
N ASP A 360 6.54 13.93 22.06
CA ASP A 360 5.95 12.60 21.91
C ASP A 360 4.42 12.73 22.04
N PRO A 361 3.63 12.35 21.00
CA PRO A 361 2.18 12.43 21.03
C PRO A 361 1.53 11.70 22.21
N ASP A 362 2.06 10.50 22.57
CA ASP A 362 1.54 9.70 23.70
C ASP A 362 1.66 10.46 25.02
N LEU A 363 2.82 11.09 25.28
CA LEU A 363 3.05 11.89 26.50
C LEU A 363 2.19 13.15 26.52
N LEU A 364 2.13 13.89 25.43
CA LEU A 364 1.30 15.10 25.36
C LEU A 364 -0.16 14.82 25.67
N PHE A 365 -0.71 13.79 25.05
CA PHE A 365 -2.13 13.44 25.26
C PHE A 365 -2.39 12.80 26.61
N LEU A 366 -1.39 12.10 27.17
CA LEU A 366 -1.48 11.58 28.53
C LEU A 366 -1.56 12.71 29.58
N GLU A 367 -0.82 13.81 29.38
CA GLU A 367 -0.76 14.93 30.31
C GLU A 367 -1.91 15.92 30.13
N LYS A 368 -2.21 16.29 28.89
CA LYS A 368 -3.16 17.37 28.55
C LYS A 368 -4.50 16.87 28.03
N GLY A 369 -4.64 15.58 27.73
CA GLY A 369 -5.87 15.02 27.14
C GLY A 369 -6.26 15.70 25.84
N LEU A 370 -7.57 15.88 25.61
CA LEU A 370 -8.09 16.51 24.39
C LEU A 370 -7.66 17.97 24.24
N ALA A 371 -7.37 18.68 25.35
CA ALA A 371 -6.83 20.04 25.29
C ALA A 371 -5.46 20.10 24.59
N GLY A 372 -4.64 19.06 24.73
CA GLY A 372 -3.38 18.93 24.00
C GLY A 372 -3.58 18.82 22.50
N TYR A 373 -4.59 18.10 22.03
CA TYR A 373 -4.95 18.06 20.62
C TYR A 373 -5.39 19.44 20.09
N GLU A 374 -6.26 20.14 20.81
CA GLU A 374 -6.70 21.48 20.41
C GLU A 374 -5.55 22.51 20.38
N GLU A 375 -4.53 22.31 21.22
CA GLU A 375 -3.32 23.13 21.22
C GLU A 375 -2.48 22.90 19.95
N VAL A 376 -2.18 21.65 19.59
CA VAL A 376 -1.41 21.34 18.38
C VAL A 376 -2.18 21.67 17.10
N LYS A 377 -3.51 21.55 17.14
CA LYS A 377 -4.39 21.89 16.01
C LYS A 377 -4.34 23.37 15.65
N ARG A 378 -4.27 24.25 16.65
CA ARG A 378 -4.12 25.70 16.42
C ARG A 378 -2.84 26.06 15.67
N GLY A 379 -1.75 25.31 15.92
CA GLY A 379 -0.47 25.46 15.21
C GLY A 379 -0.38 24.67 13.89
N SER A 380 -1.48 24.04 13.45
CA SER A 380 -1.45 23.19 12.24
C SER A 380 -1.21 23.98 10.96
N PHE A 381 -0.51 23.37 10.02
CA PHE A 381 -0.18 23.97 8.73
C PHE A 381 -0.29 22.97 7.58
N GLY A 382 -0.47 23.50 6.35
CA GLY A 382 -0.63 22.70 5.14
C GLY A 382 0.69 22.16 4.57
N GLY A 383 0.58 21.36 3.51
CA GLY A 383 1.71 20.68 2.89
C GLY A 383 2.80 21.62 2.36
N MET A 384 2.44 22.73 1.73
CA MET A 384 3.43 23.68 1.22
C MET A 384 4.16 24.45 2.33
N GLN A 385 3.48 24.73 3.44
CA GLN A 385 4.13 25.28 4.63
C GLN A 385 5.08 24.26 5.28
N PHE A 386 4.74 22.95 5.23
CA PHE A 386 5.65 21.89 5.63
C PHE A 386 6.91 21.89 4.77
N MET A 387 6.77 21.94 3.44
CA MET A 387 7.90 22.02 2.50
C MET A 387 8.78 23.25 2.78
N ARG A 388 8.16 24.40 3.02
CA ARG A 388 8.88 25.62 3.40
C ARG A 388 9.70 25.44 4.68
N ARG A 389 9.13 24.80 5.71
CA ARG A 389 9.73 24.72 7.04
C ARG A 389 10.85 23.67 7.14
N TYR A 390 10.71 22.56 6.43
CA TYR A 390 11.58 21.39 6.61
C TYR A 390 12.41 21.02 5.40
N VAL A 391 12.10 21.53 4.22
CA VAL A 391 12.80 21.21 2.97
C VAL A 391 13.61 22.40 2.45
N LEU A 392 13.06 23.63 2.49
CA LEU A 392 13.81 24.80 2.04
C LEU A 392 14.94 25.13 3.04
N PRO A 393 16.16 25.37 2.55
CA PRO A 393 17.25 25.82 3.40
C PRO A 393 17.01 27.26 3.89
N GLU A 394 17.51 27.56 5.08
CA GLU A 394 17.56 28.95 5.57
C GLU A 394 18.46 29.80 4.70
N ALA A 395 18.09 31.06 4.48
CA ALA A 395 18.80 31.99 3.55
C ALA A 395 20.30 32.08 3.82
N GLY A 396 20.74 31.99 5.09
CA GLY A 396 22.17 32.03 5.46
C GLY A 396 22.94 30.71 5.30
N GLN A 397 22.26 29.62 5.02
CA GLN A 397 22.83 28.24 4.89
C GLN A 397 22.61 27.65 3.50
N ALA A 398 22.03 28.42 2.58
CA ALA A 398 21.64 27.97 1.25
C ALA A 398 22.86 27.91 0.32
N THR A 399 23.34 26.69 0.01
CA THR A 399 24.21 26.50 -1.16
C THR A 399 23.35 26.31 -2.41
N ALA A 400 23.92 26.53 -3.60
CA ALA A 400 23.20 26.35 -4.86
C ALA A 400 22.68 24.93 -5.01
N GLU A 401 23.46 23.93 -4.62
CA GLU A 401 23.11 22.49 -4.70
C GLU A 401 21.97 22.15 -3.74
N ARG A 402 22.02 22.61 -2.49
CA ARG A 402 20.95 22.39 -1.51
C ARG A 402 19.65 23.05 -1.94
N THR A 403 19.75 24.27 -2.49
CA THR A 403 18.58 24.99 -3.01
C THR A 403 17.97 24.25 -4.19
N GLN A 404 18.78 23.78 -5.13
CA GLN A 404 18.33 23.01 -6.28
C GLN A 404 17.66 21.70 -5.85
N GLN A 405 18.24 20.98 -4.90
CA GLN A 405 17.66 19.74 -4.35
C GLN A 405 16.31 20.01 -3.67
N ALA A 406 16.23 21.07 -2.87
CA ALA A 406 14.98 21.46 -2.21
C ALA A 406 13.88 21.84 -3.20
N VAL A 407 14.21 22.64 -4.22
CA VAL A 407 13.29 23.01 -5.31
C VAL A 407 12.83 21.78 -6.07
N ARG A 408 13.72 20.85 -6.38
CA ARG A 408 13.37 19.60 -7.03
C ARG A 408 12.38 18.79 -6.21
N SER A 409 12.59 18.63 -4.90
CA SER A 409 11.67 17.94 -4.01
C SER A 409 10.27 18.59 -3.99
N ILE A 410 10.21 19.93 -4.07
CA ILE A 410 8.94 20.65 -4.21
C ILE A 410 8.26 20.31 -5.53
N TYR A 411 9.00 20.28 -6.64
CA TYR A 411 8.47 19.94 -7.96
C TYR A 411 7.91 18.51 -7.99
N GLU A 412 8.63 17.54 -7.42
CA GLU A 412 8.18 16.15 -7.32
C GLU A 412 6.85 16.05 -6.57
N VAL A 413 6.71 16.78 -5.46
CA VAL A 413 5.45 16.83 -4.70
C VAL A 413 4.34 17.50 -5.52
N VAL A 414 4.58 18.69 -6.08
CA VAL A 414 3.55 19.43 -6.83
C VAL A 414 3.15 18.71 -8.11
N ALA A 415 4.07 18.04 -8.80
CA ALA A 415 3.80 17.29 -10.03
C ALA A 415 2.84 16.10 -9.80
N SER A 416 2.77 15.56 -8.57
CA SER A 416 1.86 14.48 -8.23
C SER A 416 0.37 14.90 -8.21
N ALA A 417 0.08 16.21 -8.16
CA ALA A 417 -1.28 16.72 -8.27
C ALA A 417 -1.80 16.57 -9.71
N GLU A 418 -2.99 16.01 -9.90
CA GLU A 418 -3.57 15.80 -11.24
C GLU A 418 -4.02 17.12 -11.89
N SER A 419 -4.59 18.04 -11.10
CA SER A 419 -5.14 19.31 -11.59
C SER A 419 -4.07 20.35 -11.83
N GLU A 420 -4.05 20.93 -13.05
CA GLU A 420 -3.17 22.06 -13.37
C GLU A 420 -3.44 23.29 -12.46
N LEU A 421 -4.73 23.55 -12.17
CA LEU A 421 -5.11 24.63 -11.27
C LEU A 421 -4.51 24.41 -9.87
N LEU A 422 -4.61 23.18 -9.34
CA LEU A 422 -4.06 22.84 -8.04
C LEU A 422 -2.53 23.01 -8.04
N ARG A 423 -1.83 22.55 -9.09
CA ARG A 423 -0.38 22.73 -9.23
C ARG A 423 0.01 24.20 -9.18
N LYS A 424 -0.68 25.07 -9.93
CA LYS A 424 -0.43 26.52 -9.92
C LYS A 424 -0.70 27.14 -8.54
N THR A 425 -1.76 26.73 -7.87
CA THR A 425 -2.06 27.21 -6.50
C THR A 425 -0.93 26.83 -5.53
N LEU A 426 -0.48 25.56 -5.55
CA LEU A 426 0.60 25.08 -4.67
C LEU A 426 1.93 25.78 -4.94
N LEU A 427 2.27 26.04 -6.21
CA LEU A 427 3.45 26.83 -6.57
C LEU A 427 3.33 28.26 -6.05
N GLY A 428 2.15 28.88 -6.16
CA GLY A 428 1.88 30.22 -5.63
C GLY A 428 2.01 30.30 -4.11
N GLU A 429 1.65 29.26 -3.37
CA GLU A 429 1.81 29.21 -1.92
C GLU A 429 3.28 29.16 -1.47
N ILE A 430 4.15 28.49 -2.22
CA ILE A 430 5.57 28.36 -1.87
C ILE A 430 6.44 29.50 -2.40
N ALA A 431 6.05 30.11 -3.53
CA ALA A 431 6.83 31.13 -4.24
C ALA A 431 7.33 32.28 -3.34
N PRO A 432 6.56 32.85 -2.38
CA PRO A 432 7.04 33.91 -1.50
C PRO A 432 8.25 33.50 -0.65
N ALA A 433 8.38 32.22 -0.31
CA ALA A 433 9.50 31.71 0.48
C ALA A 433 10.80 31.63 -0.34
N LEU A 434 10.69 31.48 -1.65
CA LEU A 434 11.83 31.36 -2.57
C LEU A 434 12.51 32.71 -2.84
N GLY A 435 11.83 33.83 -2.61
CA GLY A 435 12.41 35.18 -2.71
C GLY A 435 13.63 35.37 -1.81
N ALA A 436 13.63 34.79 -0.62
CA ALA A 436 14.77 34.77 0.30
C ALA A 436 15.99 34.02 -0.26
N LEU A 437 15.77 33.11 -1.21
CA LEU A 437 16.79 32.34 -1.94
C LEU A 437 17.11 32.91 -3.31
N GLN A 438 16.68 34.17 -3.59
CA GLN A 438 16.86 34.90 -4.85
C GLN A 438 16.23 34.19 -6.07
N ILE A 439 15.21 33.36 -5.88
CA ILE A 439 14.44 32.71 -6.94
C ILE A 439 13.16 33.51 -7.16
N THR A 440 12.99 34.07 -8.37
CA THR A 440 11.75 34.78 -8.73
C THR A 440 10.64 33.81 -9.09
N PRO A 441 9.35 34.14 -8.86
CA PRO A 441 8.22 33.30 -9.23
C PRO A 441 8.24 32.86 -10.70
N ASP A 442 8.57 33.78 -11.63
CA ASP A 442 8.61 33.47 -13.07
C ASP A 442 9.69 32.42 -13.43
N VAL A 443 10.84 32.47 -12.77
CA VAL A 443 11.91 31.48 -12.96
C VAL A 443 11.46 30.15 -12.41
N PHE A 444 10.84 30.12 -11.22
CA PHE A 444 10.36 28.92 -10.56
C PHE A 444 9.27 28.22 -11.37
N GLU A 445 8.25 28.96 -11.86
CA GLU A 445 7.18 28.37 -12.66
C GLU A 445 7.67 27.88 -14.04
N ARG A 446 8.58 28.62 -14.67
CA ARG A 446 9.18 28.21 -15.95
C ARG A 446 10.03 26.96 -15.82
N ASP A 447 10.78 26.87 -14.74
CA ASP A 447 11.60 25.69 -14.45
C ASP A 447 10.73 24.47 -14.10
N PHE A 448 9.63 24.68 -13.35
CA PHE A 448 8.63 23.64 -13.12
C PHE A 448 7.98 23.13 -14.41
N ALA A 449 7.62 24.03 -15.33
CA ALA A 449 7.08 23.62 -16.65
C ALA A 449 8.09 22.77 -17.44
N ARG A 450 9.38 23.13 -17.36
CA ARG A 450 10.47 22.34 -17.95
C ARG A 450 10.63 20.98 -17.25
N PHE A 451 10.56 20.96 -15.91
CA PHE A 451 10.58 19.72 -15.12
C PHE A 451 9.46 18.75 -15.55
N LEU A 452 8.23 19.25 -15.75
CA LEU A 452 7.13 18.44 -16.24
C LEU A 452 7.36 17.93 -17.67
N ALA A 453 7.87 18.79 -18.57
CA ALA A 453 8.15 18.42 -19.95
C ALA A 453 9.25 17.34 -20.09
N THR A 454 10.19 17.29 -19.15
CA THR A 454 11.30 16.32 -19.11
C THR A 454 10.96 15.06 -18.31
N GLY A 455 9.71 14.92 -17.83
CA GLY A 455 9.29 13.81 -16.99
C GLY A 455 10.07 13.74 -15.66
N GLY A 456 10.48 14.90 -15.12
CA GLY A 456 11.26 14.96 -13.87
C GLY A 456 12.77 14.72 -14.04
N ARG A 457 13.25 14.55 -15.26
CA ARG A 457 14.71 14.44 -15.51
C ARG A 457 15.39 15.80 -15.30
N ALA A 458 16.53 15.83 -14.61
CA ALA A 458 17.36 17.01 -14.52
C ALA A 458 17.78 17.41 -15.93
N ALA A 459 17.43 18.64 -16.36
CA ALA A 459 18.03 19.21 -17.57
C ALA A 459 19.54 19.28 -17.32
N ALA A 460 20.32 18.60 -18.15
CA ALA A 460 21.77 18.80 -18.18
C ALA A 460 21.97 20.31 -18.37
N GLY A 461 22.62 20.95 -17.39
CA GLY A 461 22.89 22.38 -17.45
C GLY A 461 23.61 22.72 -18.76
N PRO A 462 23.40 23.91 -19.33
CA PRO A 462 24.14 24.33 -20.52
C PRO A 462 25.63 24.32 -20.16
N ALA A 463 26.40 23.55 -20.94
CA ALA A 463 27.85 23.54 -20.86
C ALA A 463 28.35 24.99 -20.94
N ALA A 464 29.11 25.40 -19.95
CA ALA A 464 29.71 26.74 -19.85
C ALA A 464 30.48 27.03 -21.14
N GLY A 465 30.21 28.23 -21.68
CA GLY A 465 30.63 28.71 -22.96
C GLY A 465 32.11 28.53 -23.29
N ALA A 466 32.35 28.01 -24.46
CA ALA A 466 33.55 28.33 -25.21
C ALA A 466 33.29 29.60 -26.02
N ALA A 467 34.12 30.61 -25.78
CA ALA A 467 34.11 31.85 -26.50
C ALA A 467 34.39 31.64 -28.00
N PRO A 468 33.82 32.44 -28.89
CA PRO A 468 34.09 32.31 -30.32
C PRO A 468 35.44 32.94 -30.68
N MET A 469 36.35 32.14 -31.23
CA MET A 469 37.46 32.67 -32.02
C MET A 469 37.00 32.79 -33.46
N ALA A 470 37.20 34.00 -33.98
CA ALA A 470 36.91 34.40 -35.35
C ALA A 470 37.89 33.78 -36.36
N GLY A 471 37.38 33.48 -37.54
CA GLY A 471 38.22 33.52 -38.71
C GLY A 471 37.94 32.48 -39.79
N ALA A 472 37.51 33.00 -40.96
CA ALA A 472 37.67 32.55 -42.31
C ALA A 472 36.57 31.73 -42.99
N ASN A 473 35.78 32.45 -43.67
CA ASN A 473 35.28 32.40 -45.06
C ASN A 473 35.75 31.18 -45.93
N VAL A 474 34.84 30.57 -46.68
CA VAL A 474 34.76 30.50 -48.15
C VAL A 474 33.52 29.70 -48.58
N ASN A 475 32.64 30.38 -49.32
CA ASN A 475 31.76 30.00 -50.47
C ASN A 475 31.60 28.51 -50.84
N SER A 476 30.45 27.99 -51.17
CA SER A 476 29.62 28.32 -52.32
C SER A 476 28.46 27.32 -52.49
N SER A 477 27.33 27.91 -52.81
CA SER A 477 26.41 27.66 -53.93
C SER A 477 25.45 26.46 -53.91
N SER A 478 24.19 26.86 -53.85
CA SER A 478 23.08 26.55 -54.75
C SER A 478 22.70 25.06 -54.95
N SER A 479 21.45 24.66 -54.90
CA SER A 479 20.24 25.16 -55.57
C SER A 479 19.05 24.29 -55.20
N SER A 480 17.95 24.98 -54.98
CA SER A 480 16.59 24.74 -55.50
C SER A 480 16.10 23.32 -55.85
N GLY A 481 14.91 23.05 -55.40
CA GLY A 481 14.03 22.12 -56.07
C GLY A 481 12.84 21.63 -55.24
N ALA A 482 11.73 22.22 -55.55
CA ALA A 482 10.41 21.91 -55.03
C ALA A 482 9.82 20.62 -55.61
N PHE A 483 8.82 20.10 -55.00
CA PHE A 483 7.58 19.52 -55.47
C PHE A 483 7.17 18.12 -55.02
N ARG A 484 6.10 18.12 -54.21
CA ARG A 484 4.84 17.33 -54.27
C ARG A 484 4.80 15.81 -54.11
N SER A 485 3.98 15.49 -53.13
CA SER A 485 2.77 14.64 -53.13
C SER A 485 2.92 13.14 -52.93
N ALA A 486 2.28 12.72 -51.84
CA ALA A 486 1.34 11.60 -51.70
C ALA A 486 1.85 10.17 -51.95
N SER A 487 1.88 9.40 -50.94
CA SER A 487 0.98 8.23 -50.75
C SER A 487 1.51 7.33 -49.65
N ALA A 488 0.58 6.77 -48.91
CA ALA A 488 0.68 5.78 -47.85
C ALA A 488 1.66 4.64 -48.13
N ASP A 489 2.42 4.24 -47.12
CA ASP A 489 2.26 2.93 -46.49
C ASP A 489 3.36 2.66 -45.46
N SER A 490 2.93 2.00 -44.36
CA SER A 490 3.74 1.20 -43.44
C SER A 490 5.13 1.71 -43.05
N SER A 491 5.23 2.30 -41.86
CA SER A 491 6.49 2.38 -41.13
C SER A 491 6.26 2.05 -39.65
N GLU A 492 6.97 1.01 -39.22
CA GLU A 492 7.22 0.68 -37.82
C GLU A 492 7.75 1.89 -37.05
N PRO A 493 7.38 2.10 -35.77
CA PRO A 493 8.01 3.12 -34.96
C PRO A 493 9.32 2.58 -34.36
N ASP A 494 10.42 2.97 -34.96
CA ASP A 494 11.73 2.98 -34.32
C ASP A 494 11.76 4.13 -33.31
N SER A 495 11.62 3.84 -32.03
CA SER A 495 11.85 4.79 -30.94
C SER A 495 12.85 4.20 -29.95
N GLY A 496 14.14 4.38 -30.30
CA GLY A 496 15.23 4.24 -29.35
C GLY A 496 15.13 5.33 -28.27
N THR A 497 14.62 4.99 -27.09
CA THR A 497 14.81 5.76 -25.86
C THR A 497 15.68 4.94 -24.93
N ASP A 498 16.93 5.37 -24.77
CA ASP A 498 17.82 4.87 -23.72
C ASP A 498 17.16 5.04 -22.35
N ALA A 499 17.01 3.95 -21.61
CA ALA A 499 16.47 3.96 -20.25
C ALA A 499 17.39 4.76 -19.32
N SER A 500 16.82 5.61 -18.49
CA SER A 500 17.55 6.45 -17.53
C SER A 500 18.17 5.58 -16.40
N PRO A 501 19.35 5.93 -15.86
CA PRO A 501 19.93 5.27 -14.70
C PRO A 501 19.03 5.22 -13.47
N ALA A 502 18.10 6.17 -13.32
CA ALA A 502 17.15 6.20 -12.20
C ALA A 502 16.01 5.17 -12.36
N ASP A 503 15.60 4.87 -13.60
CA ASP A 503 14.61 3.82 -13.89
C ASP A 503 15.21 2.41 -13.79
N ASP A 504 16.53 2.32 -13.76
CA ASP A 504 17.25 1.06 -13.63
C ASP A 504 17.40 0.60 -12.18
N ALA A 505 17.56 1.51 -11.23
CA ALA A 505 17.79 1.23 -9.81
C ALA A 505 16.66 0.46 -9.11
N ASP A 506 15.40 0.63 -9.54
CA ASP A 506 14.23 -0.08 -9.01
C ASP A 506 13.82 -1.28 -9.88
N SER A 507 14.62 -1.63 -10.90
CA SER A 507 14.31 -2.72 -11.81
C SER A 507 14.60 -4.10 -11.18
N PRO A 508 13.85 -5.16 -11.54
CA PRO A 508 14.17 -6.51 -11.10
C PRO A 508 15.57 -6.97 -11.56
N GLU A 509 16.04 -6.48 -12.71
CA GLU A 509 17.39 -6.73 -13.21
C GLU A 509 18.46 -6.14 -12.29
N HIS A 510 18.27 -4.93 -11.83
CA HIS A 510 19.18 -4.27 -10.89
C HIS A 510 19.28 -5.04 -9.57
N HIS A 511 18.15 -5.47 -9.03
CA HIS A 511 18.12 -6.28 -7.81
C HIS A 511 18.78 -7.64 -7.99
N LEU A 512 18.55 -8.32 -9.13
CA LEU A 512 19.20 -9.59 -9.42
C LEU A 512 20.70 -9.43 -9.67
N LEU A 513 21.14 -8.35 -10.32
CA LEU A 513 22.56 -8.02 -10.49
C LEU A 513 23.22 -7.75 -9.14
N PHE A 514 22.56 -7.01 -8.24
CA PHE A 514 23.03 -6.79 -6.86
C PHE A 514 23.19 -8.12 -6.12
N LEU A 515 22.18 -9.00 -6.17
CA LEU A 515 22.25 -10.32 -5.56
C LEU A 515 23.39 -11.16 -6.11
N LEU A 516 23.58 -11.17 -7.42
CA LEU A 516 24.62 -11.93 -8.09
C LEU A 516 26.03 -11.47 -7.69
N LEU A 517 26.23 -10.16 -7.52
CA LEU A 517 27.49 -9.58 -7.06
C LEU A 517 27.81 -9.90 -5.61
N HIS A 518 26.79 -10.04 -4.75
CA HIS A 518 27.00 -10.29 -3.32
C HIS A 518 26.93 -11.77 -2.93
N PHE A 519 26.20 -12.60 -3.68
CA PHE A 519 25.93 -14.01 -3.40
C PHE A 519 26.25 -14.83 -4.66
N VAL A 520 27.53 -15.13 -4.86
CA VAL A 520 28.05 -15.81 -6.07
C VAL A 520 27.44 -17.20 -6.26
N GLU A 521 27.00 -17.84 -5.17
CA GLU A 521 26.29 -19.12 -5.18
C GLU A 521 24.94 -19.08 -5.93
N LEU A 522 24.37 -17.91 -6.15
CA LEU A 522 23.19 -17.73 -7.00
C LEU A 522 23.49 -17.80 -8.50
N GLY A 523 24.74 -17.64 -8.92
CA GLY A 523 25.09 -17.47 -10.33
C GLY A 523 24.63 -18.63 -11.21
N LYS A 524 25.05 -19.86 -10.92
CA LYS A 524 24.64 -21.04 -11.68
C LYS A 524 23.15 -21.33 -11.60
N PRO A 525 22.49 -21.29 -10.40
CA PRO A 525 21.05 -21.44 -10.31
C PRO A 525 20.25 -20.40 -11.12
N LEU A 526 20.69 -19.13 -11.10
CA LEU A 526 20.06 -18.07 -11.88
C LEU A 526 20.26 -18.28 -13.39
N ALA A 527 21.48 -18.60 -13.84
CA ALA A 527 21.77 -18.87 -15.24
C ALA A 527 20.93 -20.04 -15.80
N ALA A 528 20.67 -21.06 -14.97
CA ALA A 528 19.84 -22.20 -15.35
C ALA A 528 18.33 -21.90 -15.36
N ALA A 529 17.87 -20.99 -14.50
CA ALA A 529 16.43 -20.75 -14.26
C ALA A 529 15.87 -19.52 -14.98
N LEU A 530 16.71 -18.56 -15.39
CA LEU A 530 16.31 -17.29 -15.96
C LEU A 530 16.60 -17.23 -17.46
N PRO A 531 15.57 -17.34 -18.34
CA PRO A 531 15.75 -17.15 -19.78
C PRO A 531 16.20 -15.72 -20.11
N HIS A 532 17.16 -15.59 -21.01
CA HIS A 532 17.70 -14.30 -21.47
C HIS A 532 16.62 -13.38 -22.08
N ASP A 533 15.58 -13.95 -22.70
CA ASP A 533 14.46 -13.23 -23.32
C ASP A 533 13.60 -12.47 -22.32
N TRP A 534 13.68 -12.81 -21.03
CA TRP A 534 12.93 -12.12 -19.97
C TRP A 534 13.66 -10.90 -19.42
N ILE A 535 14.95 -10.77 -19.74
CA ILE A 535 15.81 -9.68 -19.26
C ILE A 535 15.78 -8.53 -20.27
N GLU A 536 15.50 -7.33 -19.80
CA GLU A 536 15.47 -6.13 -20.66
C GLU A 536 16.89 -5.61 -20.92
N ALA A 537 17.51 -6.09 -22.01
CA ALA A 537 18.88 -5.73 -22.38
C ALA A 537 19.07 -4.25 -22.79
N ARG A 538 18.01 -3.44 -22.86
CA ARG A 538 18.09 -1.98 -23.05
C ARG A 538 18.50 -1.22 -21.78
N ARG A 539 18.41 -1.87 -20.63
CA ARG A 539 18.82 -1.31 -19.33
C ARG A 539 20.27 -1.69 -19.03
N PRO A 540 21.08 -0.79 -18.46
CA PRO A 540 22.45 -1.10 -18.08
C PRO A 540 22.59 -2.32 -17.16
N SER A 541 21.71 -2.42 -16.13
CA SER A 541 21.67 -3.58 -15.23
C SER A 541 21.27 -4.87 -15.94
N GLY A 542 20.34 -4.81 -16.91
CA GLY A 542 19.91 -5.96 -17.70
C GLY A 542 21.02 -6.44 -18.64
N THR A 543 21.75 -5.54 -19.29
CA THR A 543 22.91 -5.87 -20.12
C THR A 543 23.97 -6.60 -19.32
N LEU A 544 24.33 -6.04 -18.14
CA LEU A 544 25.32 -6.64 -17.25
C LEU A 544 24.85 -7.98 -16.67
N LEU A 545 23.57 -8.06 -16.26
CA LEU A 545 23.00 -9.31 -15.74
C LEU A 545 23.07 -10.41 -16.79
N ASN A 546 22.69 -10.14 -18.04
CA ASN A 546 22.79 -11.10 -19.14
C ASN A 546 24.23 -11.55 -19.38
N ARG A 547 25.18 -10.62 -19.38
CA ARG A 547 26.62 -10.92 -19.57
C ARG A 547 27.15 -11.81 -18.44
N PHE A 548 26.86 -11.46 -17.20
CA PHE A 548 27.33 -12.23 -16.04
C PHE A 548 26.70 -13.62 -15.97
N LEU A 549 25.40 -13.75 -16.28
CA LEU A 549 24.74 -15.06 -16.32
C LEU A 549 25.33 -15.97 -17.43
N ALA A 550 25.73 -15.41 -18.55
CA ALA A 550 26.42 -16.17 -19.60
C ALA A 550 27.76 -16.75 -19.10
N GLU A 551 28.56 -15.96 -18.37
CA GLU A 551 29.82 -16.43 -17.76
C GLU A 551 29.59 -17.57 -16.76
N PHE A 552 28.51 -17.48 -15.96
CA PHE A 552 28.12 -18.56 -15.04
C PHE A 552 27.64 -19.83 -15.78
N ALA A 553 26.93 -19.66 -16.90
CA ALA A 553 26.45 -20.79 -17.70
C ALA A 553 27.62 -21.56 -18.37
N GLU A 554 28.68 -20.84 -18.76
CA GLU A 554 29.86 -21.40 -19.40
C GLU A 554 30.98 -21.82 -18.41
N ASP A 555 30.75 -21.69 -17.11
CA ASP A 555 31.77 -21.94 -16.07
C ASP A 555 33.02 -21.04 -16.17
N GLN A 556 32.85 -19.83 -16.75
CA GLN A 556 33.96 -18.89 -17.00
C GLN A 556 33.93 -17.67 -16.06
N TRP A 557 33.11 -17.69 -15.02
CA TRP A 557 33.03 -16.59 -14.08
C TRP A 557 34.38 -16.27 -13.41
N PRO A 558 34.96 -15.07 -13.64
CA PRO A 558 36.34 -14.77 -13.26
C PRO A 558 36.51 -14.47 -11.75
N GLY A 559 35.41 -14.40 -11.00
CA GLY A 559 35.42 -13.96 -9.60
C GLY A 559 35.34 -12.44 -9.46
N ARG A 560 35.04 -11.97 -8.22
CA ARG A 560 34.87 -10.54 -7.91
C ARG A 560 36.13 -9.71 -8.19
N ASP A 561 37.30 -10.27 -7.98
CA ASP A 561 38.58 -9.56 -8.10
C ASP A 561 38.97 -9.26 -9.56
N GLN A 562 38.31 -9.90 -10.52
CA GLN A 562 38.59 -9.77 -11.95
C GLN A 562 37.38 -9.29 -12.75
N LEU A 563 36.35 -8.74 -12.11
CA LEU A 563 35.13 -8.23 -12.75
C LEU A 563 35.42 -7.17 -13.83
N ASP A 564 36.49 -6.41 -13.66
CA ASP A 564 36.85 -5.33 -14.58
C ASP A 564 37.08 -5.82 -16.01
N SER A 565 37.42 -7.11 -16.18
CA SER A 565 37.57 -7.77 -17.49
C SER A 565 36.25 -7.97 -18.24
N LEU A 566 35.13 -7.95 -17.52
CA LEU A 566 33.78 -8.12 -18.05
C LEU A 566 33.04 -6.78 -18.26
N LEU A 567 33.66 -5.65 -17.91
CA LEU A 567 33.06 -4.32 -17.99
C LEU A 567 33.64 -3.54 -19.18
N GLU A 568 32.75 -3.13 -20.08
CA GLU A 568 33.15 -2.49 -21.34
C GLU A 568 33.18 -0.95 -21.24
N THR A 569 32.29 -0.36 -20.41
CA THR A 569 32.11 1.08 -20.32
C THR A 569 32.37 1.63 -18.93
N ASP A 570 32.71 2.91 -18.82
CA ASP A 570 32.86 3.59 -17.53
C ASP A 570 31.55 3.67 -16.75
N ALA A 571 30.41 3.70 -17.44
CA ALA A 571 29.09 3.66 -16.82
C ALA A 571 28.81 2.31 -16.18
N GLU A 572 29.21 1.19 -16.81
CA GLU A 572 29.12 -0.16 -16.22
C GLU A 572 30.02 -0.29 -14.99
N ARG A 573 31.24 0.25 -15.03
CA ARG A 573 32.18 0.28 -13.89
C ARG A 573 31.58 1.06 -12.72
N ALA A 574 30.99 2.22 -12.99
CA ALA A 574 30.35 3.03 -11.97
C ALA A 574 29.16 2.30 -11.33
N LEU A 575 28.31 1.64 -12.14
CA LEU A 575 27.17 0.87 -11.65
C LEU A 575 27.61 -0.31 -10.77
N VAL A 576 28.53 -1.14 -11.25
CA VAL A 576 29.03 -2.30 -10.49
C VAL A 576 29.74 -1.85 -9.21
N THR A 577 30.52 -0.77 -9.27
CA THR A 577 31.18 -0.21 -8.08
C THR A 577 30.14 0.26 -7.05
N SER A 578 29.08 0.96 -7.49
CA SER A 578 28.00 1.41 -6.60
C SER A 578 27.34 0.22 -5.90
N LEU A 579 27.00 -0.84 -6.66
CA LEU A 579 26.37 -2.04 -6.12
C LEU A 579 27.26 -2.78 -5.11
N LEU A 580 28.56 -2.86 -5.37
CA LEU A 580 29.52 -3.52 -4.46
C LEU A 580 29.74 -2.75 -3.14
N PHE A 581 29.55 -1.42 -3.13
CA PHE A 581 29.62 -0.60 -1.92
C PHE A 581 28.39 -0.72 -1.03
N GLU A 582 27.27 -1.22 -1.54
CA GLU A 582 26.07 -1.44 -0.75
C GLU A 582 26.23 -2.72 0.11
N SER A 583 25.92 -2.63 1.39
CA SER A 583 25.98 -3.81 2.28
C SER A 583 24.66 -4.60 2.18
N PRO A 584 24.69 -5.88 1.79
CA PRO A 584 23.49 -6.69 1.71
C PRO A 584 22.92 -6.98 3.11
N LYS A 585 21.69 -6.54 3.37
CA LYS A 585 20.90 -6.91 4.56
C LYS A 585 19.82 -7.92 4.18
N ILE A 586 20.23 -9.01 3.53
CA ILE A 586 19.33 -10.02 2.95
C ILE A 586 19.55 -11.33 3.71
N GLU A 587 18.50 -11.81 4.39
CA GLU A 587 18.53 -13.06 5.17
C GLU A 587 18.44 -14.31 4.28
N ASP A 588 17.68 -14.25 3.18
CA ASP A 588 17.49 -15.35 2.23
C ASP A 588 17.65 -14.86 0.79
N PRO A 589 18.86 -14.91 0.21
CA PRO A 589 19.13 -14.43 -1.13
C PRO A 589 18.46 -15.29 -2.22
N PHE A 590 18.24 -16.59 -1.98
CA PHE A 590 17.54 -17.45 -2.94
C PHE A 590 16.07 -17.09 -3.08
N LYS A 591 15.42 -16.78 -1.97
CA LYS A 591 14.02 -16.34 -1.98
C LYS A 591 13.85 -15.01 -2.71
N VAL A 592 14.71 -14.02 -2.44
CA VAL A 592 14.65 -12.71 -3.10
C VAL A 592 14.95 -12.84 -4.60
N ALA A 593 15.89 -13.70 -4.96
CA ALA A 593 16.18 -14.00 -6.37
C ALA A 593 14.97 -14.63 -7.07
N LEU A 594 14.27 -15.55 -6.42
CA LEU A 594 13.07 -16.19 -6.95
C LEU A 594 11.92 -15.20 -7.17
N GLU A 595 11.74 -14.22 -6.27
CA GLU A 595 10.80 -13.11 -6.43
C GLU A 595 11.16 -12.25 -7.65
N GLY A 596 12.44 -11.92 -7.84
CA GLY A 596 12.95 -11.20 -9.01
C GLY A 596 12.66 -11.93 -10.33
N ILE A 597 12.95 -13.23 -10.41
CA ILE A 597 12.64 -14.05 -11.61
C ILE A 597 11.13 -14.08 -11.87
N THR A 598 10.32 -14.17 -10.82
CA THR A 598 8.86 -14.19 -10.94
C THR A 598 8.34 -12.90 -11.57
N HIS A 599 8.90 -11.76 -11.17
CA HIS A 599 8.56 -10.45 -11.76
C HIS A 599 8.99 -10.36 -13.22
N LEU A 600 10.21 -10.80 -13.56
CA LEU A 600 10.69 -10.82 -14.95
C LEU A 600 9.81 -11.70 -15.84
N ARG A 601 9.45 -12.89 -15.38
CA ARG A 601 8.54 -13.81 -16.08
C ARG A 601 7.18 -13.17 -16.34
N ALA A 602 6.58 -12.56 -15.32
CA ALA A 602 5.29 -11.90 -15.47
C ALA A 602 5.37 -10.75 -16.48
N ARG A 603 6.40 -9.91 -16.40
CA ARG A 603 6.62 -8.79 -17.33
C ARG A 603 6.82 -9.26 -18.77
N ALA A 604 7.56 -10.35 -18.99
CA ALA A 604 7.84 -10.87 -20.33
C ALA A 604 6.60 -11.54 -20.97
N LEU A 605 5.81 -12.30 -20.20
CA LEU A 605 4.77 -13.15 -20.76
C LEU A 605 3.36 -12.51 -20.76
N THR A 606 3.06 -11.60 -19.83
CA THR A 606 1.71 -11.01 -19.70
C THR A 606 1.30 -10.16 -20.92
N PRO A 607 2.16 -9.32 -21.53
CA PRO A 607 1.76 -8.54 -22.71
C PRO A 607 1.37 -9.42 -23.88
N ARG A 608 2.12 -10.51 -24.12
CA ARG A 608 1.81 -11.46 -25.20
C ARG A 608 0.50 -12.20 -24.94
N LEU A 609 0.24 -12.58 -23.71
CA LEU A 609 -1.04 -13.20 -23.31
C LEU A 609 -2.21 -12.25 -23.58
N HIS A 610 -2.05 -10.98 -23.25
CA HIS A 610 -3.08 -9.95 -23.52
C HIS A 610 -3.30 -9.74 -25.03
N GLN A 611 -2.25 -9.72 -25.84
CA GLN A 611 -2.38 -9.64 -27.30
C GLN A 611 -3.15 -10.85 -27.87
N ILE A 612 -2.86 -12.07 -27.37
CA ILE A 612 -3.59 -13.26 -27.78
C ILE A 612 -5.08 -13.18 -27.38
N ASP A 613 -5.38 -12.71 -26.18
CA ASP A 613 -6.77 -12.53 -25.73
C ASP A 613 -7.53 -11.51 -26.60
N LEU A 614 -6.88 -10.43 -27.01
CA LEU A 614 -7.44 -9.46 -27.95
C LEU A 614 -7.63 -10.07 -29.35
N ALA A 615 -6.66 -10.82 -29.85
CA ALA A 615 -6.75 -11.49 -31.16
C ALA A 615 -7.86 -12.57 -31.17
N LEU A 616 -8.04 -13.32 -30.08
CA LEU A 616 -9.12 -14.27 -29.94
C LEU A 616 -10.50 -13.60 -29.90
N ALA A 617 -10.61 -12.41 -29.27
CA ALA A 617 -11.84 -11.64 -29.30
C ALA A 617 -12.20 -11.12 -30.72
N GLN A 618 -11.19 -10.81 -31.54
CA GLN A 618 -11.35 -10.37 -32.92
C GLN A 618 -11.60 -11.55 -33.90
N ALA A 619 -11.05 -12.73 -33.61
CA ALA A 619 -11.23 -13.94 -34.44
C ALA A 619 -12.69 -14.40 -34.59
N SER A 620 -13.62 -13.90 -33.73
CA SER A 620 -15.06 -14.12 -33.90
C SER A 620 -15.68 -13.36 -35.09
N THR A 621 -14.98 -12.36 -35.62
CA THR A 621 -15.42 -11.48 -36.73
C THR A 621 -14.51 -11.56 -37.94
N ASP A 622 -13.31 -12.13 -37.84
CA ASP A 622 -12.30 -12.21 -38.92
C ASP A 622 -11.87 -13.67 -39.16
N ASN A 623 -12.29 -14.20 -40.32
CA ASN A 623 -12.04 -15.60 -40.71
C ASN A 623 -10.56 -15.89 -41.11
N THR A 624 -9.67 -14.91 -41.05
CA THR A 624 -8.25 -15.04 -41.43
C THR A 624 -7.36 -15.48 -40.24
N ILE A 625 -7.87 -15.41 -39.02
CA ILE A 625 -7.12 -15.73 -37.79
C ILE A 625 -7.43 -17.19 -37.40
N ASP A 626 -6.41 -18.00 -37.22
CA ASP A 626 -6.55 -19.37 -36.69
C ASP A 626 -6.70 -19.38 -35.17
N PRO A 627 -7.93 -19.58 -34.63
CA PRO A 627 -8.15 -19.58 -33.18
C PRO A 627 -7.46 -20.76 -32.49
N GLY A 628 -7.23 -21.88 -33.24
CA GLY A 628 -6.63 -23.08 -32.65
C GLY A 628 -5.17 -22.91 -32.27
N ALA A 629 -4.40 -22.20 -33.11
CA ALA A 629 -3.00 -21.87 -32.82
C ALA A 629 -2.89 -20.90 -31.62
N LEU A 630 -3.74 -19.85 -31.58
CA LEU A 630 -3.78 -18.88 -30.50
C LEU A 630 -4.17 -19.50 -29.15
N LEU A 631 -5.13 -20.41 -29.14
CA LEU A 631 -5.54 -21.13 -27.91
C LEU A 631 -4.42 -22.04 -27.39
N LYS A 632 -3.66 -22.68 -28.25
CA LYS A 632 -2.48 -23.48 -27.85
C LYS A 632 -1.39 -22.61 -27.25
N GLU A 633 -1.07 -21.49 -27.92
CA GLU A 633 -0.08 -20.51 -27.43
C GLU A 633 -0.52 -19.95 -26.07
N ARG A 634 -1.79 -19.53 -25.94
CA ARG A 634 -2.39 -19.07 -24.68
C ARG A 634 -2.22 -20.07 -23.55
N SER A 635 -2.60 -21.33 -23.80
CA SER A 635 -2.49 -22.41 -22.80
C SER A 635 -1.03 -22.64 -22.38
N THR A 636 -0.09 -22.53 -23.31
CA THR A 636 1.34 -22.68 -23.04
C THR A 636 1.86 -21.55 -22.17
N LEU A 637 1.52 -20.29 -22.49
CA LEU A 637 1.91 -19.11 -21.70
C LEU A 637 1.31 -19.12 -20.31
N GLN A 638 0.02 -19.50 -20.17
CA GLN A 638 -0.64 -19.63 -18.88
C GLN A 638 0.01 -20.73 -18.03
N ARG A 639 0.41 -21.84 -18.63
CA ARG A 639 1.14 -22.90 -17.93
C ARG A 639 2.51 -22.41 -17.46
N LEU A 640 3.26 -21.70 -18.31
CA LEU A 640 4.54 -21.11 -17.94
C LEU A 640 4.41 -20.11 -16.79
N LEU A 641 3.39 -19.24 -16.80
CA LEU A 641 3.13 -18.28 -15.72
C LEU A 641 2.81 -18.96 -14.38
N ARG A 642 2.15 -20.13 -14.42
CA ARG A 642 1.71 -20.86 -13.21
C ARG A 642 2.72 -21.92 -12.74
N SER A 643 3.70 -22.27 -13.57
CA SER A 643 4.72 -23.27 -13.20
C SER A 643 5.53 -22.77 -12.00
N PRO A 644 5.70 -23.60 -10.95
CA PRO A 644 6.56 -23.24 -9.85
C PRO A 644 7.99 -23.02 -10.34
N LEU A 645 8.60 -21.93 -9.94
CA LEU A 645 10.03 -21.67 -10.13
C LEU A 645 10.76 -22.20 -8.91
N ALA A 646 11.84 -22.91 -9.10
CA ALA A 646 12.72 -23.36 -8.04
C ALA A 646 14.16 -22.99 -8.36
N LEU A 647 14.83 -22.35 -7.41
CA LEU A 647 16.28 -22.17 -7.42
C LEU A 647 16.86 -23.17 -6.43
N ALA A 648 17.41 -24.27 -6.93
CA ALA A 648 18.13 -25.21 -6.07
C ALA A 648 19.56 -24.69 -5.84
N PRO A 649 20.09 -24.70 -4.60
CA PRO A 649 21.51 -24.45 -4.40
C PRO A 649 22.30 -25.49 -5.18
N GLY A 650 23.17 -25.02 -6.08
CA GLY A 650 24.01 -25.91 -6.88
C GLY A 650 24.83 -26.80 -5.95
N ALA A 651 24.92 -28.09 -6.25
CA ALA A 651 25.91 -28.96 -5.63
C ALA A 651 27.30 -28.36 -5.92
N ALA A 652 28.02 -27.98 -4.86
CA ALA A 652 29.34 -27.40 -4.90
C ALA A 652 30.36 -28.37 -5.50
#